data_2f3163df36d06b2998f10f148a1a9c93
#
_entry.id   2f3163df36d06b2998f10f148a1a9c93
#
_cell.length_a   1.000
_cell.length_b   1.000
_cell.length_c   1.000
_cell.angle_alpha   90.00
_cell.angle_beta   90.00
_cell.angle_gamma   90.00
#
_symmetry.space_group_name_H-M   'P 1'
#
loop_
_entity.id
_entity.type
_entity.pdbx_description
1 polymer ?
#
loop_
_entity_poly.entity_id
_entity_poly.type
_entity_poly.pdbx_seq_one_letter_code
_entity_poly.pdbx_strand_id
1 'polypeptide(L)'
;MFFIKNTIQMKIIKTLILSVCVSTSILSMAQENKELTLEDLIPGGKTYSKYRVNTPQHVQWYGDIPVYVKGDSLLTIPLSVREKKVLIIDKETINTTLNKENKTPLKNLSAISFPYTGSKTTMLNNGTEVYLYDLESNQTTSTYSLPKPAVNQDFSTASNTFAYTKDNNLYIMNRAGNEFAITNDSNKNIVNGQAVHRNEFGIHKGTFWSPKGNLLAFYRMDESMVTDYPLVDISTRIAELKDIKYPMAGMKSHHVTVGVHNLSTQKTIFLKTGTPKEKYLTNIAWSPDEKYIYIAELNRGQDTCTLNRYDAISGKFDATLFVETHSKYVEPENPILFLKNNPQSFIWQSKKDGHNHLYQYDITGKLKKQITSGKWDVTEVLGLDESGNHLYYISTEVSPIEKHIYQLDLKNGKRTRLSKEEGVHYATLSPSGKYIIDRYTSQNNPGKIVITETKSNKTSDFFSAKDPYKGITLPEITLGSLKANDVTTDLYYRLIKPTNFDPNKKYPLIVYVYGGPHSQLVDNSWMGQARGWDIYMAQKGYLVFTLDNRGTNNRGRDFENITHRRLGVIETEDQMSGINYLKTLPYVDTNRIGVHGWSYGGFMTLNLMLRHPETFKVGVAGGPVTDWKYYEIMYGERYMDSPKENPEGYSETSMVERAGDLKGRLMLIHGDEDPTVVMQHSLQFLNSAIKKGTHPDFFIYPGHGHNMIGHDRIHLHEHITRYFEDFLK
;
A
#
# COMPACT_ATOMS: atom_id res chain seq x y z
N MET A 1 70.97 41.89 -28.92
CA MET A 1 69.56 42.31 -28.99
C MET A 1 68.60 41.20 -29.28
N PHE A 2 69.02 39.99 -29.68
CA PHE A 2 68.13 38.81 -29.95
C PHE A 2 67.81 37.97 -28.70
N PHE A 3 68.57 37.97 -27.64
CA PHE A 3 68.34 37.17 -26.45
C PHE A 3 67.32 37.75 -25.45
N ILE A 4 67.04 39.04 -25.50
CA ILE A 4 66.18 39.76 -24.55
C ILE A 4 64.68 39.62 -25.02
N LYS A 5 64.41 39.53 -26.33
CA LYS A 5 63.07 39.37 -26.86
C LYS A 5 62.44 37.96 -26.59
N ASN A 6 63.25 36.89 -26.60
CA ASN A 6 62.75 35.55 -26.32
C ASN A 6 62.40 35.28 -24.86
N THR A 7 63.10 35.98 -23.93
CA THR A 7 62.83 35.81 -22.48
C THR A 7 61.55 36.52 -22.04
N ILE A 8 61.20 37.62 -22.70
CA ILE A 8 59.92 38.34 -22.43
C ILE A 8 58.71 37.59 -23.02
N GLN A 9 58.83 37.02 -24.21
CA GLN A 9 57.75 36.19 -24.77
C GLN A 9 57.49 34.91 -24.01
N MET A 10 58.53 34.23 -23.51
CA MET A 10 58.34 33.02 -22.66
C MET A 10 57.73 33.36 -21.27
N LYS A 11 58.01 34.52 -20.70
CA LYS A 11 57.35 34.94 -19.42
C LYS A 11 55.87 35.29 -19.63
N ILE A 12 55.53 35.98 -20.73
CA ILE A 12 54.14 36.32 -21.06
C ILE A 12 53.30 35.03 -21.35
N ILE A 13 53.85 34.08 -22.06
CA ILE A 13 53.19 32.79 -22.34
C ILE A 13 53.00 31.95 -21.05
N LYS A 14 54.00 31.90 -20.15
CA LYS A 14 53.84 31.22 -18.85
C LYS A 14 52.83 31.90 -17.95
N THR A 15 52.71 33.22 -17.93
CA THR A 15 51.75 33.98 -17.12
C THR A 15 50.33 33.83 -17.71
N LEU A 16 50.18 33.80 -19.03
CA LEU A 16 48.86 33.52 -19.68
C LEU A 16 48.40 32.07 -19.45
N ILE A 17 49.32 31.10 -19.52
CA ILE A 17 48.97 29.68 -19.28
C ILE A 17 48.60 29.46 -17.78
N LEU A 18 49.28 30.13 -16.85
CA LEU A 18 48.94 30.05 -15.44
C LEU A 18 47.60 30.75 -15.12
N SER A 19 47.27 31.88 -15.78
CA SER A 19 45.97 32.56 -15.62
C SER A 19 44.81 31.74 -16.23
N VAL A 20 45.03 31.05 -17.37
CA VAL A 20 44.01 30.19 -17.97
C VAL A 20 43.79 28.89 -17.17
N CYS A 21 44.86 28.30 -16.59
CA CYS A 21 44.73 27.16 -15.71
C CYS A 21 44.09 27.49 -14.34
N VAL A 22 44.25 28.67 -13.81
CA VAL A 22 43.62 29.12 -12.56
C VAL A 22 42.16 29.52 -12.81
N SER A 23 41.83 30.13 -13.96
CA SER A 23 40.42 30.44 -14.32
C SER A 23 39.62 29.22 -14.72
N THR A 24 40.19 28.16 -15.29
CA THR A 24 39.51 26.91 -15.56
C THR A 24 39.34 26.03 -14.32
N SER A 25 40.19 26.14 -13.31
CA SER A 25 40.02 25.44 -12.04
C SER A 25 39.02 26.12 -11.09
N ILE A 26 38.70 27.39 -11.30
CA ILE A 26 37.71 28.14 -10.50
C ILE A 26 36.30 27.98 -11.13
N LEU A 27 36.18 27.66 -12.44
CA LEU A 27 34.91 27.43 -13.09
C LEU A 27 34.35 26.00 -12.90
N SER A 28 35.09 25.10 -12.25
CA SER A 28 34.63 23.74 -11.96
C SER A 28 34.10 23.51 -10.54
N MET A 29 33.99 24.58 -9.70
CA MET A 29 33.53 24.47 -8.32
C MET A 29 32.39 25.43 -7.94
N ALA A 30 31.60 25.85 -8.89
CA ALA A 30 30.27 26.37 -8.57
C ALA A 30 29.26 25.30 -8.88
N GLN A 31 29.26 24.25 -8.08
CA GLN A 31 28.10 23.39 -7.97
C GLN A 31 27.04 24.29 -7.30
N GLU A 32 26.06 24.75 -8.11
CA GLU A 32 24.93 25.50 -7.55
C GLU A 32 24.31 24.61 -6.49
N ASN A 33 24.36 25.01 -5.25
CA ASN A 33 23.59 24.42 -4.16
C ASN A 33 22.12 24.74 -4.40
N LYS A 34 21.53 24.04 -5.38
CA LYS A 34 20.10 24.16 -5.66
C LYS A 34 19.34 23.56 -4.49
N GLU A 35 18.61 24.39 -3.77
CA GLU A 35 17.60 23.91 -2.83
C GLU A 35 16.36 23.42 -3.58
N LEU A 36 15.86 22.24 -3.20
CA LEU A 36 14.64 21.67 -3.76
C LEU A 36 13.43 22.35 -3.12
N THR A 37 12.46 22.70 -3.96
CA THR A 37 11.20 23.32 -3.54
C THR A 37 10.12 22.26 -3.27
N LEU A 38 8.99 22.66 -2.70
CA LEU A 38 7.83 21.77 -2.59
C LEU A 38 7.30 21.34 -3.96
N GLU A 39 7.40 22.21 -4.97
CA GLU A 39 7.08 21.89 -6.36
C GLU A 39 7.97 20.78 -6.95
N ASP A 40 9.20 20.64 -6.47
CA ASP A 40 10.13 19.59 -6.88
C ASP A 40 9.91 18.29 -6.12
N LEU A 41 9.47 18.35 -4.86
CA LEU A 41 9.48 17.23 -3.92
C LEU A 41 8.12 16.59 -3.65
N ILE A 42 7.02 17.32 -3.88
CA ILE A 42 5.66 16.84 -3.56
C ILE A 42 4.92 16.39 -4.81
N PRO A 43 4.30 15.19 -4.82
CA PRO A 43 3.42 14.75 -5.90
C PRO A 43 2.30 15.77 -6.18
N GLY A 44 2.16 16.19 -7.44
CA GLY A 44 1.27 17.28 -7.86
C GLY A 44 2.00 18.60 -8.14
N GLY A 45 3.25 18.72 -7.73
CA GLY A 45 4.10 19.85 -8.05
C GLY A 45 4.48 19.92 -9.53
N LYS A 46 4.63 21.13 -10.06
CA LYS A 46 4.87 21.40 -11.49
C LYS A 46 6.18 20.78 -12.00
N THR A 47 7.18 20.67 -11.13
CA THR A 47 8.51 20.15 -11.46
C THR A 47 8.79 18.77 -10.85
N TYR A 48 7.86 18.21 -10.08
CA TYR A 48 7.99 16.92 -9.39
C TYR A 48 8.46 15.77 -10.31
N SER A 49 7.97 15.74 -11.55
CA SER A 49 8.34 14.69 -12.50
C SER A 49 9.83 14.64 -12.83
N LYS A 50 10.58 15.74 -12.63
CA LYS A 50 12.03 15.82 -12.83
C LYS A 50 12.83 15.13 -11.74
N TYR A 51 12.27 15.08 -10.53
CA TYR A 51 12.92 14.62 -9.30
C TYR A 51 12.36 13.29 -8.76
N ARG A 52 11.41 12.70 -9.43
CA ARG A 52 10.97 11.34 -9.08
C ARG A 52 11.88 10.30 -9.72
N VAL A 53 12.06 9.18 -9.03
CA VAL A 53 12.73 8.01 -9.62
C VAL A 53 11.92 7.52 -10.83
N ASN A 54 12.56 7.44 -11.98
CA ASN A 54 11.93 6.97 -13.22
C ASN A 54 12.27 5.51 -13.45
N THR A 55 11.26 4.64 -13.40
CA THR A 55 11.38 3.20 -13.65
C THR A 55 10.60 2.78 -14.88
N PRO A 56 11.01 1.73 -15.61
CA PRO A 56 10.24 1.16 -16.69
C PRO A 56 8.83 0.81 -16.26
N GLN A 57 7.85 1.21 -17.06
CA GLN A 57 6.44 0.93 -16.82
C GLN A 57 6.05 -0.42 -17.43
N HIS A 58 5.00 -1.04 -16.90
CA HIS A 58 4.40 -2.27 -17.46
C HIS A 58 5.41 -3.40 -17.69
N VAL A 59 6.34 -3.58 -16.73
CA VAL A 59 7.23 -4.75 -16.71
C VAL A 59 6.42 -5.94 -16.21
N GLN A 60 6.18 -6.94 -17.06
CA GLN A 60 5.27 -8.05 -16.80
C GLN A 60 5.71 -9.32 -17.54
N TRP A 61 4.96 -10.40 -17.37
CA TRP A 61 5.22 -11.68 -18.00
C TRP A 61 4.35 -11.89 -19.25
N TYR A 62 4.97 -12.29 -20.36
CA TYR A 62 4.33 -12.88 -21.52
C TYR A 62 4.75 -14.36 -21.58
N GLY A 63 3.94 -15.25 -21.01
CA GLY A 63 4.42 -16.58 -20.65
C GLY A 63 5.61 -16.47 -19.71
N ASP A 64 6.72 -17.15 -20.02
CA ASP A 64 7.98 -17.02 -19.27
C ASP A 64 8.92 -15.92 -19.82
N ILE A 65 8.47 -15.14 -20.79
CA ILE A 65 9.25 -14.06 -21.38
C ILE A 65 8.95 -12.77 -20.62
N PRO A 66 9.93 -12.15 -19.97
CA PRO A 66 9.72 -10.86 -19.35
C PRO A 66 9.68 -9.78 -20.42
N VAL A 67 8.67 -8.89 -20.32
CA VAL A 67 8.41 -7.84 -21.30
C VAL A 67 8.18 -6.50 -20.63
N TYR A 68 8.35 -5.41 -21.39
CA TYR A 68 8.05 -4.05 -20.92
C TYR A 68 7.61 -3.16 -22.07
N VAL A 69 6.86 -2.12 -21.73
CA VAL A 69 6.45 -1.09 -22.68
C VAL A 69 7.45 0.07 -22.66
N LYS A 70 7.94 0.49 -23.83
CA LYS A 70 8.78 1.67 -24.00
C LYS A 70 8.21 2.54 -25.12
N GLY A 71 7.61 3.67 -24.74
CA GLY A 71 6.85 4.50 -25.69
C GLY A 71 5.69 3.69 -26.29
N ASP A 72 5.64 3.59 -27.59
CA ASP A 72 4.61 2.87 -28.35
C ASP A 72 5.03 1.43 -28.72
N SER A 73 6.02 0.85 -28.04
CA SER A 73 6.56 -0.48 -28.37
C SER A 73 6.55 -1.41 -27.17
N LEU A 74 6.13 -2.65 -27.38
CA LEU A 74 6.29 -3.77 -26.46
C LEU A 74 7.57 -4.53 -26.81
N LEU A 75 8.48 -4.64 -25.86
CA LEU A 75 9.82 -5.21 -26.04
C LEU A 75 10.07 -6.33 -25.06
N THR A 76 10.88 -7.33 -25.47
CA THR A 76 11.39 -8.34 -24.54
C THR A 76 12.48 -7.77 -23.62
N ILE A 77 12.61 -8.35 -22.43
CA ILE A 77 13.76 -8.13 -21.55
C ILE A 77 14.74 -9.31 -21.76
N PRO A 78 16.01 -9.04 -22.11
CA PRO A 78 17.00 -10.10 -22.28
C PRO A 78 17.25 -10.87 -20.97
N LEU A 79 17.27 -12.19 -21.05
CA LEU A 79 17.57 -13.08 -19.92
C LEU A 79 19.07 -13.27 -19.72
N SER A 80 19.89 -12.84 -20.67
CA SER A 80 21.36 -12.89 -20.58
C SER A 80 21.99 -11.70 -21.35
N VAL A 81 23.23 -11.36 -21.03
CA VAL A 81 24.01 -10.31 -21.73
C VAL A 81 24.22 -10.56 -23.22
N ARG A 82 24.04 -11.81 -23.69
CA ARG A 82 24.18 -12.19 -25.10
C ARG A 82 22.90 -11.99 -25.91
N GLU A 83 21.75 -11.92 -25.23
CA GLU A 83 20.46 -11.72 -25.89
C GLU A 83 20.23 -10.23 -26.22
N LYS A 84 19.55 -9.98 -27.32
CA LYS A 84 19.12 -8.62 -27.70
C LYS A 84 17.66 -8.42 -27.34
N LYS A 85 17.30 -7.17 -27.07
CA LYS A 85 15.91 -6.77 -26.97
C LYS A 85 15.23 -6.98 -28.33
N VAL A 86 14.07 -7.62 -28.32
CA VAL A 86 13.29 -7.91 -29.50
C VAL A 86 11.98 -7.13 -29.40
N LEU A 87 11.60 -6.47 -30.49
CA LEU A 87 10.27 -5.87 -30.64
C LEU A 87 9.27 -7.03 -30.80
N ILE A 88 8.26 -7.09 -29.92
CA ILE A 88 7.14 -8.02 -30.05
C ILE A 88 6.09 -7.41 -30.97
N ILE A 89 5.65 -6.20 -30.65
CA ILE A 89 4.67 -5.44 -31.43
C ILE A 89 4.75 -3.95 -31.05
N ASP A 90 4.30 -3.10 -31.96
CA ASP A 90 4.11 -1.67 -31.70
C ASP A 90 2.65 -1.25 -31.87
N LYS A 91 2.34 -0.07 -31.35
CA LYS A 91 1.00 0.52 -31.40
C LYS A 91 0.51 0.75 -32.84
N GLU A 92 1.40 1.12 -33.75
CA GLU A 92 1.05 1.41 -35.16
C GLU A 92 0.55 0.14 -35.84
N THR A 93 1.24 -0.99 -35.65
CA THR A 93 0.83 -2.29 -36.18
C THR A 93 -0.55 -2.69 -35.64
N ILE A 94 -0.78 -2.56 -34.35
CA ILE A 94 -2.09 -2.86 -33.74
C ILE A 94 -3.16 -1.93 -34.31
N ASN A 95 -2.92 -0.63 -34.34
CA ASN A 95 -3.89 0.36 -34.82
C ASN A 95 -4.22 0.20 -36.28
N THR A 96 -3.25 -0.21 -37.11
CA THR A 96 -3.49 -0.55 -38.52
C THR A 96 -4.52 -1.68 -38.65
N THR A 97 -4.40 -2.72 -37.83
CA THR A 97 -5.38 -3.82 -37.78
C THR A 97 -6.73 -3.35 -37.26
N LEU A 98 -6.76 -2.64 -36.12
CA LEU A 98 -8.01 -2.13 -35.58
C LEU A 98 -8.77 -1.24 -36.53
N ASN A 99 -8.08 -0.36 -37.27
CA ASN A 99 -8.69 0.49 -38.28
C ASN A 99 -9.28 -0.31 -39.46
N LYS A 100 -8.56 -1.36 -39.92
CA LYS A 100 -9.09 -2.27 -40.96
C LYS A 100 -10.34 -3.02 -40.55
N GLU A 101 -10.43 -3.32 -39.23
CA GLU A 101 -11.57 -4.00 -38.63
C GLU A 101 -12.69 -3.03 -38.15
N ASN A 102 -12.59 -1.74 -38.50
CA ASN A 102 -13.49 -0.65 -38.06
C ASN A 102 -13.64 -0.55 -36.51
N LYS A 103 -12.54 -0.78 -35.78
CA LYS A 103 -12.46 -0.70 -34.33
C LYS A 103 -11.73 0.54 -33.86
N THR A 104 -11.99 0.95 -32.61
CA THR A 104 -11.35 2.14 -32.02
C THR A 104 -9.86 1.90 -31.78
N PRO A 105 -8.96 2.73 -32.34
CA PRO A 105 -7.53 2.58 -32.15
C PRO A 105 -7.08 2.88 -30.73
N LEU A 106 -5.96 2.28 -30.30
CA LEU A 106 -5.35 2.51 -29.00
C LEU A 106 -4.66 3.87 -28.92
N LYS A 107 -4.80 4.56 -27.82
CA LYS A 107 -4.05 5.80 -27.53
C LYS A 107 -2.59 5.52 -27.14
N ASN A 108 -2.35 4.43 -26.41
CA ASN A 108 -1.04 3.96 -25.94
C ASN A 108 -1.11 2.46 -25.63
N LEU A 109 0.03 1.85 -25.29
CA LEU A 109 0.12 0.45 -24.87
C LEU A 109 0.08 0.25 -23.36
N SER A 110 -0.25 1.26 -22.58
CA SER A 110 -0.21 1.18 -21.10
C SER A 110 -1.19 0.17 -20.51
N ALA A 111 -2.27 -0.14 -21.23
CA ALA A 111 -3.30 -1.10 -20.80
C ALA A 111 -3.20 -2.46 -21.51
N ILE A 112 -2.00 -2.81 -22.02
CA ILE A 112 -1.73 -4.17 -22.53
C ILE A 112 -1.52 -5.14 -21.38
N SER A 113 -2.13 -6.33 -21.45
CA SER A 113 -1.94 -7.41 -20.48
C SER A 113 -1.95 -8.79 -21.14
N PHE A 114 -1.40 -9.79 -20.43
CA PHE A 114 -1.25 -11.17 -20.94
C PHE A 114 -1.98 -12.14 -20.02
N PRO A 115 -3.32 -12.23 -20.11
CA PRO A 115 -4.13 -13.03 -19.22
C PRO A 115 -3.98 -14.55 -19.43
N TYR A 116 -3.48 -14.99 -20.60
CA TYR A 116 -3.37 -16.40 -20.96
C TYR A 116 -1.94 -16.90 -20.86
N THR A 117 -1.69 -17.90 -20.03
CA THR A 117 -0.39 -18.56 -19.94
C THR A 117 -0.13 -19.39 -21.21
N GLY A 118 1.03 -19.15 -21.85
CA GLY A 118 1.46 -19.92 -23.02
C GLY A 118 0.72 -19.59 -24.34
N SER A 119 -0.18 -18.62 -24.36
CA SER A 119 -0.88 -18.13 -25.55
C SER A 119 -0.23 -16.88 -26.12
N LYS A 120 -0.38 -16.65 -27.41
CA LYS A 120 0.02 -15.41 -28.08
C LYS A 120 -1.06 -14.33 -28.02
N THR A 121 -2.19 -14.63 -27.38
CA THR A 121 -3.30 -13.70 -27.19
C THR A 121 -2.99 -12.71 -26.08
N THR A 122 -3.09 -11.44 -26.38
CA THR A 122 -3.01 -10.33 -25.42
C THR A 122 -4.38 -9.67 -25.26
N MET A 123 -4.56 -8.97 -24.14
CA MET A 123 -5.72 -8.13 -23.91
C MET A 123 -5.32 -6.67 -24.04
N LEU A 124 -6.05 -5.93 -24.84
CA LEU A 124 -5.88 -4.51 -25.11
C LEU A 124 -7.11 -3.76 -24.63
N ASN A 125 -6.95 -2.83 -23.70
CA ASN A 125 -8.06 -2.06 -23.13
C ASN A 125 -7.91 -0.58 -23.52
N ASN A 126 -8.95 0.00 -24.15
CA ASN A 126 -9.00 1.43 -24.48
C ASN A 126 -10.07 2.22 -23.69
N GLY A 127 -10.55 1.64 -22.60
CA GLY A 127 -11.54 2.23 -21.69
C GLY A 127 -12.90 1.57 -21.76
N THR A 128 -13.62 1.66 -22.87
CA THR A 128 -14.95 1.02 -23.06
C THR A 128 -14.89 -0.25 -23.90
N GLU A 129 -13.88 -0.35 -24.75
CA GLU A 129 -13.67 -1.53 -25.58
C GLU A 129 -12.45 -2.29 -25.12
N VAL A 130 -12.59 -3.60 -24.98
CA VAL A 130 -11.49 -4.51 -24.66
C VAL A 130 -11.38 -5.53 -25.79
N TYR A 131 -10.17 -5.61 -26.36
CA TYR A 131 -9.87 -6.54 -27.45
C TYR A 131 -9.01 -7.69 -26.96
N LEU A 132 -9.38 -8.92 -27.31
CA LEU A 132 -8.45 -10.04 -27.31
C LEU A 132 -7.77 -10.03 -28.69
N TYR A 133 -6.46 -9.82 -28.68
CA TYR A 133 -5.64 -9.64 -29.90
C TYR A 133 -4.57 -10.73 -29.96
N ASP A 134 -4.50 -11.41 -31.10
CA ASP A 134 -3.48 -12.41 -31.35
C ASP A 134 -2.24 -11.79 -31.97
N LEU A 135 -1.12 -11.90 -31.28
CA LEU A 135 0.17 -11.27 -31.66
C LEU A 135 0.85 -11.95 -32.86
N GLU A 136 0.47 -13.17 -33.21
CA GLU A 136 1.05 -13.89 -34.34
C GLU A 136 0.32 -13.59 -35.65
N SER A 137 -0.99 -13.69 -35.62
CA SER A 137 -1.83 -13.41 -36.79
C SER A 137 -2.07 -11.91 -36.98
N ASN A 138 -1.77 -11.08 -35.98
CA ASN A 138 -2.12 -9.66 -35.93
C ASN A 138 -3.62 -9.42 -36.20
N GLN A 139 -4.50 -10.14 -35.48
CA GLN A 139 -5.94 -10.03 -35.62
C GLN A 139 -6.63 -9.94 -34.27
N THR A 140 -7.78 -9.27 -34.22
CA THR A 140 -8.65 -9.30 -33.07
C THR A 140 -9.48 -10.57 -33.04
N THR A 141 -9.38 -11.35 -31.97
CA THR A 141 -10.14 -12.62 -31.80
C THR A 141 -11.45 -12.42 -31.06
N SER A 142 -11.59 -11.35 -30.31
CA SER A 142 -12.84 -10.98 -29.60
C SER A 142 -12.85 -9.49 -29.27
N THR A 143 -14.05 -8.92 -29.19
CA THR A 143 -14.28 -7.53 -28.75
C THR A 143 -15.37 -7.52 -27.71
N TYR A 144 -15.12 -6.80 -26.62
CA TYR A 144 -16.07 -6.54 -25.55
C TYR A 144 -16.34 -5.05 -25.47
N SER A 145 -17.58 -4.63 -25.71
CA SER A 145 -18.01 -3.24 -25.59
C SER A 145 -18.71 -3.07 -24.24
N LEU A 146 -17.93 -2.73 -23.21
CA LEU A 146 -18.44 -2.57 -21.87
C LEU A 146 -19.23 -1.24 -21.75
N PRO A 147 -20.41 -1.23 -21.09
CA PRO A 147 -21.19 -0.01 -20.91
C PRO A 147 -20.48 1.00 -20.00
N LYS A 148 -20.91 2.25 -20.03
CA LYS A 148 -20.49 3.28 -19.07
C LYS A 148 -21.63 3.58 -18.09
N PRO A 149 -21.41 3.46 -16.76
CA PRO A 149 -20.23 2.93 -16.09
C PRO A 149 -20.18 1.39 -16.11
N ALA A 150 -18.98 0.81 -16.28
CA ALA A 150 -18.70 -0.59 -15.97
C ALA A 150 -17.50 -0.61 -15.04
N VAL A 151 -17.73 -0.78 -13.75
CA VAL A 151 -16.71 -0.77 -12.71
C VAL A 151 -16.49 -2.16 -12.13
N ASN A 152 -15.45 -2.38 -11.33
CA ASN A 152 -15.09 -3.67 -10.73
C ASN A 152 -14.99 -4.81 -11.76
N GLN A 153 -14.33 -4.53 -12.90
CA GLN A 153 -14.18 -5.49 -13.99
C GLN A 153 -13.29 -6.67 -13.56
N ASP A 154 -13.76 -7.89 -13.82
CA ASP A 154 -13.05 -9.14 -13.52
C ASP A 154 -13.21 -10.11 -14.69
N PHE A 155 -12.09 -10.52 -15.29
CA PHE A 155 -12.09 -11.34 -16.51
C PHE A 155 -11.74 -12.79 -16.22
N SER A 156 -12.62 -13.70 -16.65
CA SER A 156 -12.36 -15.14 -16.64
C SER A 156 -11.66 -15.56 -17.94
N THR A 157 -10.41 -15.98 -17.83
CA THR A 157 -9.67 -16.55 -18.97
C THR A 157 -10.21 -17.90 -19.41
N ALA A 158 -10.80 -18.66 -18.49
CA ALA A 158 -11.33 -20.00 -18.78
C ALA A 158 -12.63 -19.95 -19.60
N SER A 159 -13.53 -19.00 -19.31
CA SER A 159 -14.80 -18.83 -20.05
C SER A 159 -14.78 -17.67 -21.05
N ASN A 160 -13.72 -16.86 -21.09
CA ASN A 160 -13.67 -15.64 -21.88
C ASN A 160 -14.86 -14.70 -21.59
N THR A 161 -15.13 -14.47 -20.30
CA THR A 161 -16.28 -13.71 -19.84
C THR A 161 -15.84 -12.62 -18.88
N PHE A 162 -16.33 -11.39 -19.06
CA PHE A 162 -16.21 -10.33 -18.07
C PHE A 162 -17.32 -10.38 -17.06
N ALA A 163 -17.00 -10.20 -15.78
CA ALA A 163 -17.92 -9.74 -14.76
C ALA A 163 -17.64 -8.26 -14.49
N TYR A 164 -18.66 -7.47 -14.24
CA TYR A 164 -18.54 -6.06 -13.89
C TYR A 164 -19.79 -5.57 -13.17
N THR A 165 -19.68 -4.41 -12.50
CA THR A 165 -20.82 -3.84 -11.78
C THR A 165 -21.28 -2.52 -12.40
N LYS A 166 -22.57 -2.28 -12.33
CA LYS A 166 -23.26 -1.05 -12.73
C LYS A 166 -24.46 -0.83 -11.80
N ASP A 167 -24.56 0.37 -11.22
CA ASP A 167 -25.64 0.75 -10.30
C ASP A 167 -25.85 -0.28 -9.17
N ASN A 168 -24.76 -0.71 -8.52
CA ASN A 168 -24.72 -1.73 -7.47
C ASN A 168 -25.20 -3.13 -7.87
N ASN A 169 -25.46 -3.37 -9.16
CA ASN A 169 -25.80 -4.68 -9.68
C ASN A 169 -24.65 -5.32 -10.46
N LEU A 170 -24.63 -6.65 -10.45
CA LEU A 170 -23.61 -7.47 -11.11
C LEU A 170 -24.10 -7.95 -12.48
N TYR A 171 -23.25 -7.80 -13.47
CA TYR A 171 -23.45 -8.19 -14.86
C TYR A 171 -22.29 -9.07 -15.35
N ILE A 172 -22.57 -9.86 -16.37
CA ILE A 172 -21.52 -10.53 -17.16
C ILE A 172 -21.68 -10.17 -18.63
N MET A 173 -20.56 -10.16 -19.34
CA MET A 173 -20.51 -10.07 -20.81
C MET A 173 -19.70 -11.25 -21.34
N ASN A 174 -20.33 -12.08 -22.17
CA ASN A 174 -19.68 -13.25 -22.74
C ASN A 174 -18.81 -12.89 -23.96
N ARG A 175 -18.10 -13.88 -24.50
CA ARG A 175 -17.23 -13.71 -25.67
C ARG A 175 -17.96 -13.20 -26.93
N ALA A 176 -19.25 -13.46 -27.06
CA ALA A 176 -20.07 -12.99 -28.19
C ALA A 176 -20.53 -11.52 -28.03
N GLY A 177 -20.19 -10.85 -26.92
CA GLY A 177 -20.60 -9.48 -26.60
C GLY A 177 -22.01 -9.37 -26.01
N ASN A 178 -22.64 -10.52 -25.63
CA ASN A 178 -23.96 -10.50 -24.99
C ASN A 178 -23.82 -10.18 -23.50
N GLU A 179 -24.59 -9.18 -23.04
CA GLU A 179 -24.72 -8.80 -21.63
C GLU A 179 -25.84 -9.58 -20.95
N PHE A 180 -25.59 -10.03 -19.72
CA PHE A 180 -26.58 -10.68 -18.85
C PHE A 180 -26.51 -10.07 -17.44
N ALA A 181 -27.66 -9.68 -16.90
CA ALA A 181 -27.75 -9.27 -15.50
C ALA A 181 -27.76 -10.51 -14.60
N ILE A 182 -26.83 -10.58 -13.65
CA ILE A 182 -26.82 -11.62 -12.60
C ILE A 182 -27.69 -11.21 -11.44
N THR A 183 -27.71 -9.92 -11.11
CA THR A 183 -28.56 -9.34 -10.07
C THR A 183 -29.38 -8.18 -10.63
N ASN A 184 -30.53 -7.93 -10.01
CA ASN A 184 -31.42 -6.82 -10.36
C ASN A 184 -32.11 -6.29 -9.10
N ASP A 185 -31.29 -5.89 -8.11
CA ASP A 185 -31.78 -5.27 -6.88
C ASP A 185 -32.11 -3.79 -7.16
N SER A 186 -33.34 -3.38 -6.91
CA SER A 186 -33.78 -1.97 -7.01
C SER A 186 -33.43 -1.14 -5.78
N ASN A 187 -33.18 -1.78 -4.65
CA ASN A 187 -32.75 -1.13 -3.42
C ASN A 187 -31.26 -0.74 -3.53
N LYS A 188 -30.97 0.55 -3.54
CA LYS A 188 -29.62 1.11 -3.63
C LYS A 188 -28.69 0.68 -2.48
N ASN A 189 -29.26 0.27 -1.34
CA ASN A 189 -28.50 -0.23 -0.18
C ASN A 189 -28.08 -1.70 -0.33
N ILE A 190 -28.42 -2.36 -1.46
CA ILE A 190 -27.95 -3.69 -1.80
C ILE A 190 -26.83 -3.54 -2.83
N VAL A 191 -25.64 -3.98 -2.45
CA VAL A 191 -24.42 -3.84 -3.26
C VAL A 191 -23.96 -5.23 -3.68
N ASN A 192 -23.86 -5.48 -4.98
CA ASN A 192 -23.49 -6.78 -5.53
C ASN A 192 -22.14 -6.71 -6.27
N GLY A 193 -21.32 -7.77 -6.13
CA GLY A 193 -20.09 -7.94 -6.91
C GLY A 193 -18.98 -6.91 -6.61
N GLN A 194 -19.08 -6.21 -5.50
CA GLN A 194 -18.09 -5.23 -5.05
C GLN A 194 -17.37 -5.73 -3.80
N ALA A 195 -16.19 -5.15 -3.48
CA ALA A 195 -15.50 -5.40 -2.23
C ALA A 195 -16.39 -5.03 -1.04
N VAL A 196 -16.33 -5.82 0.02
CA VAL A 196 -17.14 -5.66 1.23
C VAL A 196 -16.24 -5.33 2.44
N HIS A 197 -16.86 -5.13 3.59
CA HIS A 197 -16.15 -4.93 4.86
C HIS A 197 -15.10 -3.80 4.80
N ARG A 198 -15.39 -2.74 4.01
CA ARG A 198 -14.53 -1.56 3.82
C ARG A 198 -13.10 -1.90 3.37
N ASN A 199 -12.95 -2.98 2.56
CA ASN A 199 -11.68 -3.52 2.06
C ASN A 199 -10.74 -4.07 3.13
N GLU A 200 -11.23 -4.35 4.33
CA GLU A 200 -10.46 -5.02 5.38
C GLU A 200 -10.26 -6.51 5.07
N PHE A 201 -9.44 -7.20 5.84
CA PHE A 201 -9.20 -8.65 5.76
C PHE A 201 -8.64 -9.14 4.41
N GLY A 202 -7.87 -8.32 3.70
CA GLY A 202 -7.33 -8.64 2.38
C GLY A 202 -8.37 -8.65 1.26
N ILE A 203 -9.56 -8.08 1.48
CA ILE A 203 -10.63 -8.04 0.48
C ILE A 203 -10.41 -6.84 -0.47
N HIS A 204 -10.13 -7.12 -1.75
CA HIS A 204 -9.90 -6.10 -2.77
C HIS A 204 -10.88 -6.16 -3.94
N LYS A 205 -11.70 -7.23 -4.02
CA LYS A 205 -12.72 -7.43 -5.07
C LYS A 205 -13.94 -8.16 -4.55
N GLY A 206 -15.03 -8.10 -5.31
CA GLY A 206 -16.29 -8.73 -4.95
C GLY A 206 -16.72 -9.90 -5.81
N THR A 207 -15.90 -10.32 -6.78
CA THR A 207 -16.20 -11.42 -7.72
C THR A 207 -15.08 -12.45 -7.73
N PHE A 208 -15.41 -13.74 -7.86
CA PHE A 208 -14.47 -14.85 -7.76
C PHE A 208 -14.85 -15.94 -8.77
N TRP A 209 -14.18 -15.95 -9.92
CA TRP A 209 -14.37 -16.97 -10.94
C TRP A 209 -13.87 -18.33 -10.47
N SER A 210 -14.66 -19.37 -10.76
CA SER A 210 -14.22 -20.75 -10.55
C SER A 210 -13.07 -21.12 -11.52
N PRO A 211 -12.22 -22.11 -11.20
CA PRO A 211 -11.04 -22.45 -12.00
C PRO A 211 -11.32 -22.78 -13.48
N LYS A 212 -12.47 -23.37 -13.80
CA LYS A 212 -12.90 -23.68 -15.18
C LYS A 212 -13.79 -22.58 -15.78
N GLY A 213 -14.12 -21.52 -15.02
CA GLY A 213 -14.95 -20.42 -15.46
C GLY A 213 -16.44 -20.70 -15.62
N ASN A 214 -16.93 -21.85 -15.12
CA ASN A 214 -18.34 -22.21 -15.22
C ASN A 214 -19.24 -21.54 -14.19
N LEU A 215 -18.63 -21.14 -13.07
CA LEU A 215 -19.31 -20.56 -11.92
C LEU A 215 -18.66 -19.24 -11.54
N LEU A 216 -19.47 -18.29 -11.05
CA LEU A 216 -19.01 -17.02 -10.51
C LEU A 216 -19.56 -16.86 -9.09
N ALA A 217 -18.66 -16.90 -8.10
CA ALA A 217 -19.01 -16.48 -6.75
C ALA A 217 -18.89 -14.96 -6.62
N PHE A 218 -19.78 -14.34 -5.84
CA PHE A 218 -19.77 -12.89 -5.63
C PHE A 218 -20.35 -12.51 -4.28
N TYR A 219 -19.87 -11.39 -3.74
CA TYR A 219 -20.46 -10.79 -2.56
C TYR A 219 -21.76 -10.06 -2.88
N ARG A 220 -22.74 -10.21 -1.98
CA ARG A 220 -23.94 -9.39 -1.91
C ARG A 220 -24.03 -8.82 -0.51
N MET A 221 -23.90 -7.51 -0.41
CA MET A 221 -23.91 -6.77 0.85
C MET A 221 -25.21 -6.00 0.98
N ASP A 222 -25.89 -6.16 2.12
CA ASP A 222 -27.06 -5.39 2.52
C ASP A 222 -26.63 -4.34 3.58
N GLU A 223 -26.72 -3.08 3.22
CA GLU A 223 -26.40 -1.94 4.07
C GLU A 223 -27.66 -1.20 4.55
N SER A 224 -28.87 -1.78 4.37
CA SER A 224 -30.13 -1.11 4.70
C SER A 224 -30.23 -0.71 6.18
N MET A 225 -29.57 -1.44 7.06
CA MET A 225 -29.53 -1.17 8.52
C MET A 225 -28.38 -0.27 8.95
N VAL A 226 -27.41 0.01 8.07
CA VAL A 226 -26.26 0.87 8.38
C VAL A 226 -26.69 2.32 8.36
N THR A 227 -26.25 3.09 9.34
CA THR A 227 -26.55 4.52 9.46
C THR A 227 -25.96 5.29 8.29
N ASP A 228 -26.77 6.21 7.73
CA ASP A 228 -26.30 7.19 6.79
C ASP A 228 -25.53 8.29 7.52
N TYR A 229 -24.37 8.63 6.99
CA TYR A 229 -23.56 9.75 7.46
C TYR A 229 -23.55 10.84 6.38
N PRO A 230 -23.97 12.10 6.72
CA PRO A 230 -24.08 13.17 5.75
C PRO A 230 -22.70 13.77 5.42
N LEU A 231 -22.32 13.74 4.16
CA LEU A 231 -21.27 14.60 3.60
C LEU A 231 -21.97 15.76 2.87
N VAL A 232 -21.36 16.94 2.88
CA VAL A 232 -21.95 18.14 2.26
C VAL A 232 -21.16 18.47 0.99
N ASP A 233 -21.77 18.28 -0.17
CA ASP A 233 -21.22 18.70 -1.46
C ASP A 233 -21.52 20.19 -1.69
N ILE A 234 -20.48 21.01 -1.70
CA ILE A 234 -20.55 22.45 -1.93
C ILE A 234 -20.25 22.85 -3.38
N SER A 235 -20.09 21.90 -4.29
CA SER A 235 -19.77 22.18 -5.69
C SER A 235 -20.96 22.76 -6.48
N THR A 236 -22.19 22.58 -5.96
CA THR A 236 -23.42 23.12 -6.52
C THR A 236 -23.78 24.48 -5.88
N ARG A 237 -24.62 25.29 -6.57
CA ARG A 237 -25.02 26.60 -6.06
C ARG A 237 -25.72 26.53 -4.69
N ILE A 238 -26.54 25.52 -4.48
CA ILE A 238 -27.12 25.16 -3.17
C ILE A 238 -26.44 23.85 -2.79
N ALA A 239 -25.77 23.84 -1.64
CA ALA A 239 -25.09 22.64 -1.16
C ALA A 239 -26.07 21.46 -1.04
N GLU A 240 -25.59 20.27 -1.41
CA GLU A 240 -26.38 19.04 -1.41
C GLU A 240 -25.78 18.03 -0.44
N LEU A 241 -26.63 17.15 0.12
CA LEU A 241 -26.17 16.04 0.96
C LEU A 241 -25.77 14.87 0.07
N LYS A 242 -24.58 14.34 0.31
CA LYS A 242 -24.06 13.05 -0.18
C LYS A 242 -23.98 12.09 0.99
N ASP A 243 -25.04 11.35 1.23
CA ASP A 243 -25.04 10.36 2.31
C ASP A 243 -24.15 9.17 1.96
N ILE A 244 -23.31 8.74 2.91
CA ILE A 244 -22.52 7.52 2.84
C ILE A 244 -22.93 6.56 3.94
N LYS A 245 -22.89 5.26 3.69
CA LYS A 245 -23.08 4.25 4.74
C LYS A 245 -21.82 4.21 5.61
N TYR A 246 -21.97 4.56 6.89
CA TYR A 246 -20.84 4.62 7.82
C TYR A 246 -21.20 3.95 9.16
N PRO A 247 -20.81 2.67 9.35
CA PRO A 247 -21.09 1.92 10.58
C PRO A 247 -20.06 2.28 11.65
N MET A 248 -20.38 3.21 12.55
CA MET A 248 -19.50 3.57 13.67
C MET A 248 -19.43 2.44 14.70
N ALA A 249 -18.32 2.35 15.44
CA ALA A 249 -18.10 1.36 16.49
C ALA A 249 -19.28 1.26 17.46
N GLY A 250 -19.73 0.06 17.76
CA GLY A 250 -20.90 -0.23 18.58
C GLY A 250 -22.25 -0.14 17.88
N MET A 251 -22.32 0.38 16.64
CA MET A 251 -23.55 0.49 15.87
C MET A 251 -23.85 -0.78 15.05
N LYS A 252 -24.97 -0.79 14.30
CA LYS A 252 -25.29 -1.90 13.40
C LYS A 252 -24.35 -1.94 12.21
N SER A 253 -23.89 -3.13 11.87
CA SER A 253 -23.07 -3.41 10.70
C SER A 253 -23.93 -3.92 9.54
N HIS A 254 -23.36 -3.91 8.33
CA HIS A 254 -23.95 -4.51 7.16
C HIS A 254 -23.97 -6.05 7.24
N HIS A 255 -24.83 -6.67 6.44
CA HIS A 255 -24.92 -8.11 6.30
C HIS A 255 -24.39 -8.55 4.93
N VAL A 256 -23.44 -9.48 4.91
CA VAL A 256 -22.90 -10.03 3.65
C VAL A 256 -23.37 -11.46 3.45
N THR A 257 -23.68 -11.78 2.21
CA THR A 257 -23.93 -13.14 1.71
C THR A 257 -23.07 -13.39 0.48
N VAL A 258 -22.85 -14.67 0.14
CA VAL A 258 -22.10 -15.05 -1.06
C VAL A 258 -23.07 -15.74 -2.02
N GLY A 259 -23.26 -15.12 -3.19
CA GLY A 259 -24.01 -15.72 -4.32
C GLY A 259 -23.07 -16.54 -5.19
N VAL A 260 -23.60 -17.59 -5.81
CA VAL A 260 -22.91 -18.41 -6.82
C VAL A 260 -23.79 -18.48 -8.05
N HIS A 261 -23.33 -17.89 -9.13
CA HIS A 261 -24.03 -17.90 -10.42
C HIS A 261 -23.44 -18.99 -11.33
N ASN A 262 -24.32 -19.82 -11.91
CA ASN A 262 -23.94 -20.83 -12.89
C ASN A 262 -24.21 -20.32 -14.30
N LEU A 263 -23.17 -20.19 -15.12
CA LEU A 263 -23.24 -19.62 -16.47
C LEU A 263 -24.07 -20.46 -17.42
N SER A 264 -24.09 -21.80 -17.25
CA SER A 264 -24.82 -22.71 -18.13
C SER A 264 -26.32 -22.71 -17.85
N THR A 265 -26.71 -22.67 -16.57
CA THR A 265 -28.11 -22.72 -16.15
C THR A 265 -28.74 -21.36 -15.94
N GLN A 266 -27.92 -20.28 -15.92
CA GLN A 266 -28.31 -18.91 -15.60
C GLN A 266 -29.02 -18.78 -14.23
N LYS A 267 -28.68 -19.67 -13.29
CA LYS A 267 -29.27 -19.68 -11.94
C LYS A 267 -28.22 -19.20 -10.91
N THR A 268 -28.68 -18.42 -9.97
CA THR A 268 -27.91 -18.00 -8.80
C THR A 268 -28.47 -18.70 -7.55
N ILE A 269 -27.56 -19.23 -6.74
CA ILE A 269 -27.87 -19.72 -5.39
C ILE A 269 -27.08 -18.89 -4.39
N PHE A 270 -27.48 -18.91 -3.11
CA PHE A 270 -26.73 -18.26 -2.03
C PHE A 270 -26.22 -19.29 -1.04
N LEU A 271 -24.98 -19.13 -0.58
CA LEU A 271 -24.38 -19.99 0.43
C LEU A 271 -25.09 -19.80 1.77
N LYS A 272 -25.36 -20.92 2.47
CA LYS A 272 -26.07 -20.94 3.75
C LYS A 272 -25.09 -20.73 4.91
N THR A 273 -24.59 -19.53 5.05
CA THR A 273 -23.58 -19.17 6.05
C THR A 273 -24.14 -19.07 7.48
N GLY A 274 -25.47 -19.10 7.66
CA GLY A 274 -26.10 -19.14 8.98
C GLY A 274 -26.09 -17.80 9.74
N THR A 275 -26.18 -17.88 11.05
CA THR A 275 -26.19 -16.75 11.98
C THR A 275 -24.97 -16.80 12.92
N PRO A 276 -24.53 -15.66 13.51
CA PRO A 276 -25.07 -14.31 13.35
C PRO A 276 -24.82 -13.77 11.92
N LYS A 277 -25.59 -12.76 11.48
CA LYS A 277 -25.38 -12.13 10.18
C LYS A 277 -24.30 -11.05 10.21
N GLU A 278 -24.08 -10.42 11.37
CA GLU A 278 -23.00 -9.47 11.59
C GLU A 278 -21.68 -10.20 11.85
N LYS A 279 -21.15 -10.84 10.81
CA LYS A 279 -19.84 -11.48 10.75
C LYS A 279 -19.18 -11.14 9.43
N TYR A 280 -17.89 -11.37 9.32
CA TYR A 280 -17.13 -11.06 8.12
C TYR A 280 -16.87 -12.33 7.32
N LEU A 281 -17.28 -12.33 6.04
CA LEU A 281 -17.05 -13.42 5.10
C LEU A 281 -15.81 -13.06 4.27
N THR A 282 -14.68 -13.68 4.59
CA THR A 282 -13.38 -13.28 4.04
C THR A 282 -12.75 -14.41 3.22
N ASN A 283 -11.76 -14.08 2.39
CA ASN A 283 -10.81 -15.00 1.78
C ASN A 283 -11.48 -16.16 1.01
N ILE A 284 -12.44 -15.83 0.14
CA ILE A 284 -13.13 -16.81 -0.70
C ILE A 284 -12.14 -17.55 -1.60
N ALA A 285 -12.17 -18.88 -1.57
CA ALA A 285 -11.37 -19.74 -2.43
C ALA A 285 -12.21 -20.90 -3.00
N TRP A 286 -11.97 -21.24 -4.27
CA TRP A 286 -12.56 -22.40 -4.92
C TRP A 286 -11.72 -23.65 -4.71
N SER A 287 -12.39 -24.82 -4.55
CA SER A 287 -11.70 -26.09 -4.76
C SER A 287 -11.28 -26.24 -6.22
N PRO A 288 -10.15 -26.92 -6.52
CA PRO A 288 -9.68 -27.10 -7.90
C PRO A 288 -10.68 -27.83 -8.82
N ASP A 289 -11.58 -28.65 -8.25
CA ASP A 289 -12.63 -29.39 -8.97
C ASP A 289 -13.97 -28.63 -9.08
N GLU A 290 -14.05 -27.40 -8.51
CA GLU A 290 -15.23 -26.50 -8.48
C GLU A 290 -16.41 -27.00 -7.64
N LYS A 291 -16.23 -28.07 -6.83
CA LYS A 291 -17.31 -28.59 -6.01
C LYS A 291 -17.58 -27.78 -4.76
N TYR A 292 -16.55 -27.13 -4.25
CA TYR A 292 -16.62 -26.44 -2.97
C TYR A 292 -16.09 -25.03 -3.03
N ILE A 293 -16.67 -24.20 -2.16
CA ILE A 293 -16.16 -22.86 -1.83
C ILE A 293 -15.73 -22.88 -0.37
N TYR A 294 -14.54 -22.32 -0.11
CA TYR A 294 -13.99 -22.13 1.22
C TYR A 294 -14.08 -20.65 1.60
N ILE A 295 -14.51 -20.38 2.82
CA ILE A 295 -14.64 -19.03 3.36
C ILE A 295 -14.03 -19.00 4.76
N ALA A 296 -13.15 -18.06 5.03
CA ALA A 296 -12.72 -17.74 6.37
C ALA A 296 -13.77 -16.79 6.99
N GLU A 297 -14.59 -17.32 7.88
CA GLU A 297 -15.62 -16.55 8.58
C GLU A 297 -15.07 -16.03 9.89
N LEU A 298 -15.01 -14.71 10.01
CA LEU A 298 -14.54 -14.02 11.19
C LEU A 298 -15.74 -13.47 11.96
N ASN A 299 -15.81 -13.70 13.28
CA ASN A 299 -16.86 -13.12 14.09
C ASN A 299 -16.71 -11.58 14.21
N ARG A 300 -17.76 -10.89 14.67
CA ARG A 300 -17.71 -9.42 14.80
C ARG A 300 -16.63 -8.94 15.77
N GLY A 301 -16.36 -9.66 16.86
CA GLY A 301 -15.26 -9.37 17.79
C GLY A 301 -13.86 -9.64 17.23
N GLN A 302 -13.78 -10.22 16.03
CA GLN A 302 -12.55 -10.48 15.28
C GLN A 302 -11.51 -11.34 16.01
N ASP A 303 -11.91 -12.05 17.03
CA ASP A 303 -11.07 -12.94 17.85
C ASP A 303 -11.17 -14.42 17.48
N THR A 304 -12.15 -14.77 16.63
CA THR A 304 -12.46 -16.14 16.21
C THR A 304 -12.66 -16.22 14.71
N CYS A 305 -11.76 -16.88 14.02
CA CYS A 305 -11.81 -17.17 12.59
C CYS A 305 -12.07 -18.65 12.35
N THR A 306 -13.11 -18.98 11.57
CA THR A 306 -13.52 -20.33 11.24
C THR A 306 -13.38 -20.56 9.74
N LEU A 307 -12.54 -21.51 9.29
CA LEU A 307 -12.47 -21.89 7.89
C LEU A 307 -13.58 -22.88 7.58
N ASN A 308 -14.60 -22.42 6.87
CA ASN A 308 -15.80 -23.19 6.49
C ASN A 308 -15.77 -23.58 5.01
N ARG A 309 -16.34 -24.73 4.70
CA ARG A 309 -16.51 -25.27 3.35
C ARG A 309 -18.00 -25.40 3.02
N TYR A 310 -18.34 -24.99 1.78
CA TYR A 310 -19.71 -24.99 1.27
C TYR A 310 -19.78 -25.74 -0.07
N ASP A 311 -20.84 -26.51 -0.29
CA ASP A 311 -21.13 -27.09 -1.59
C ASP A 311 -21.54 -26.00 -2.60
N ALA A 312 -20.80 -25.90 -3.68
CA ALA A 312 -20.93 -24.80 -4.64
C ALA A 312 -22.21 -24.80 -5.46
N ILE A 313 -22.91 -25.95 -5.55
CA ILE A 313 -24.13 -26.11 -6.36
C ILE A 313 -25.39 -25.91 -5.52
N SER A 314 -25.42 -26.46 -4.31
CA SER A 314 -26.59 -26.37 -3.42
C SER A 314 -26.51 -25.22 -2.42
N GLY A 315 -25.32 -24.62 -2.25
CA GLY A 315 -25.04 -23.61 -1.23
C GLY A 315 -25.05 -24.13 0.20
N LYS A 316 -25.17 -25.44 0.40
CA LYS A 316 -25.23 -26.03 1.74
C LYS A 316 -23.86 -25.96 2.42
N PHE A 317 -23.87 -25.67 3.73
CA PHE A 317 -22.72 -25.89 4.58
C PHE A 317 -22.33 -27.38 4.55
N ASP A 318 -21.03 -27.63 4.37
CA ASP A 318 -20.47 -28.98 4.33
C ASP A 318 -19.68 -29.30 5.59
N ALA A 319 -18.68 -28.50 5.92
CA ALA A 319 -17.85 -28.74 7.10
C ALA A 319 -17.12 -27.47 7.58
N THR A 320 -16.86 -27.41 8.87
CA THR A 320 -15.80 -26.56 9.44
C THR A 320 -14.48 -27.33 9.43
N LEU A 321 -13.46 -26.78 8.80
CA LEU A 321 -12.15 -27.41 8.71
C LEU A 321 -11.34 -27.21 9.98
N PHE A 322 -11.24 -25.97 10.44
CA PHE A 322 -10.59 -25.63 11.69
C PHE A 322 -11.07 -24.25 12.18
N VAL A 323 -10.72 -23.95 13.42
CA VAL A 323 -10.96 -22.65 14.06
C VAL A 323 -9.64 -22.11 14.57
N GLU A 324 -9.38 -20.83 14.31
CA GLU A 324 -8.28 -20.07 14.93
C GLU A 324 -8.87 -19.00 15.85
N THR A 325 -8.35 -18.94 17.06
CA THR A 325 -8.77 -17.97 18.07
C THR A 325 -7.58 -17.28 18.70
N HIS A 326 -7.79 -16.05 19.12
CA HIS A 326 -6.81 -15.31 19.89
C HIS A 326 -7.52 -14.41 20.92
N SER A 327 -6.92 -14.18 22.07
CA SER A 327 -7.50 -13.34 23.14
C SER A 327 -7.62 -11.85 22.79
N LYS A 328 -7.02 -11.42 21.67
CA LYS A 328 -7.12 -10.06 21.15
C LYS A 328 -7.86 -10.10 19.81
N TYR A 329 -7.17 -10.40 18.71
CA TYR A 329 -7.79 -10.54 17.41
C TYR A 329 -7.02 -11.51 16.48
N VAL A 330 -7.68 -12.00 15.46
CA VAL A 330 -7.16 -12.84 14.38
C VAL A 330 -7.33 -12.10 13.06
N GLU A 331 -6.33 -12.14 12.18
CA GLU A 331 -6.35 -11.44 10.89
C GLU A 331 -6.22 -12.43 9.72
N PRO A 332 -7.33 -12.94 9.18
CA PRO A 332 -7.31 -13.77 7.97
C PRO A 332 -7.18 -12.87 6.73
N GLU A 333 -5.96 -12.59 6.28
CA GLU A 333 -5.70 -11.66 5.16
C GLU A 333 -5.56 -12.35 3.80
N ASN A 334 -5.37 -13.67 3.78
CA ASN A 334 -5.06 -14.40 2.55
C ASN A 334 -5.94 -15.64 2.37
N PRO A 335 -6.44 -15.89 1.14
CA PRO A 335 -7.17 -17.12 0.86
C PRO A 335 -6.26 -18.35 0.92
N ILE A 336 -6.85 -19.53 1.09
CA ILE A 336 -6.11 -20.79 1.00
C ILE A 336 -5.51 -20.97 -0.40
N LEU A 337 -4.29 -21.52 -0.46
CA LEU A 337 -3.60 -21.86 -1.70
C LEU A 337 -3.52 -23.37 -1.86
N PHE A 338 -4.28 -23.95 -2.78
CA PHE A 338 -4.21 -25.37 -3.08
C PHE A 338 -2.86 -25.76 -3.71
N LEU A 339 -2.34 -26.93 -3.31
CA LEU A 339 -1.12 -27.48 -3.90
C LEU A 339 -1.43 -28.07 -5.28
N LYS A 340 -0.69 -27.63 -6.31
CA LYS A 340 -0.89 -28.08 -7.70
C LYS A 340 -0.70 -29.61 -7.87
N ASN A 341 0.28 -30.19 -7.19
CA ASN A 341 0.62 -31.62 -7.23
C ASN A 341 -0.16 -32.46 -6.21
N ASN A 342 -0.91 -31.82 -5.30
CA ASN A 342 -1.76 -32.50 -4.31
C ASN A 342 -2.99 -31.67 -3.98
N PRO A 343 -4.04 -31.71 -4.83
CA PRO A 343 -5.26 -30.90 -4.63
C PRO A 343 -6.08 -31.28 -3.38
N GLN A 344 -5.67 -32.33 -2.66
CA GLN A 344 -6.22 -32.71 -1.34
C GLN A 344 -5.53 -31.96 -0.19
N SER A 345 -4.64 -31.01 -0.49
CA SER A 345 -3.94 -30.21 0.49
C SER A 345 -3.85 -28.75 0.04
N PHE A 346 -3.81 -27.86 1.02
CA PHE A 346 -3.67 -26.43 0.81
C PHE A 346 -2.71 -25.81 1.83
N ILE A 347 -2.24 -24.61 1.52
CA ILE A 347 -1.46 -23.76 2.41
C ILE A 347 -2.37 -22.69 3.01
N TRP A 348 -2.26 -22.49 4.30
CA TRP A 348 -2.87 -21.42 5.09
C TRP A 348 -1.80 -20.52 5.68
N GLN A 349 -2.00 -19.20 5.66
CA GLN A 349 -1.15 -18.23 6.34
C GLN A 349 -1.74 -17.88 7.69
N SER A 350 -0.92 -17.88 8.74
CA SER A 350 -1.39 -17.62 10.10
C SER A 350 -0.28 -17.09 10.99
N LYS A 351 -0.64 -16.19 11.90
CA LYS A 351 0.22 -15.67 12.97
C LYS A 351 0.13 -16.50 14.27
N LYS A 352 -0.42 -17.73 14.23
CA LYS A 352 -0.74 -18.54 15.45
C LYS A 352 0.45 -18.91 16.32
N ASP A 353 1.68 -18.94 15.78
CA ASP A 353 2.91 -19.16 16.53
C ASP A 353 3.65 -17.85 16.91
N GLY A 354 3.03 -16.69 16.66
CA GLY A 354 3.58 -15.38 16.96
C GLY A 354 4.07 -14.60 15.74
N HIS A 355 4.30 -15.25 14.62
CA HIS A 355 4.70 -14.63 13.35
C HIS A 355 3.87 -15.15 12.18
N ASN A 356 3.77 -14.38 11.09
CA ASN A 356 3.03 -14.82 9.91
C ASN A 356 3.81 -15.90 9.18
N HIS A 357 3.32 -17.14 9.29
CA HIS A 357 3.93 -18.33 8.70
C HIS A 357 2.96 -19.16 7.88
N LEU A 358 3.53 -20.09 7.12
CA LEU A 358 2.82 -20.99 6.20
C LEU A 358 2.61 -22.35 6.85
N TYR A 359 1.36 -22.83 6.76
CA TYR A 359 0.92 -24.10 7.32
C TYR A 359 0.25 -24.94 6.25
N GLN A 360 0.60 -26.20 6.13
CA GLN A 360 -0.05 -27.14 5.24
C GLN A 360 -1.14 -27.91 5.97
N TYR A 361 -2.35 -27.85 5.42
CA TYR A 361 -3.51 -28.62 5.84
C TYR A 361 -3.97 -29.56 4.74
N ASP A 362 -4.67 -30.64 5.10
CA ASP A 362 -5.48 -31.39 4.13
C ASP A 362 -6.91 -30.83 4.06
N ILE A 363 -7.68 -31.27 3.05
CA ILE A 363 -9.05 -30.80 2.83
C ILE A 363 -10.05 -31.21 3.93
N THR A 364 -9.65 -32.05 4.90
CA THR A 364 -10.45 -32.37 6.09
C THR A 364 -10.19 -31.41 7.25
N GLY A 365 -9.23 -30.48 7.08
CA GLY A 365 -8.85 -29.53 8.11
C GLY A 365 -7.75 -30.02 9.05
N LYS A 366 -7.15 -31.17 8.77
CA LYS A 366 -6.05 -31.69 9.58
C LYS A 366 -4.74 -30.98 9.22
N LEU A 367 -4.11 -30.36 10.22
CA LEU A 367 -2.75 -29.80 10.08
C LEU A 367 -1.76 -30.92 9.79
N LYS A 368 -1.03 -30.82 8.68
CA LYS A 368 0.02 -31.76 8.26
C LYS A 368 1.39 -31.33 8.76
N LYS A 369 1.77 -30.06 8.55
CA LYS A 369 3.02 -29.49 9.00
C LYS A 369 3.00 -27.96 8.98
N GLN A 370 3.81 -27.35 9.80
CA GLN A 370 4.26 -25.98 9.63
C GLN A 370 5.36 -25.96 8.56
N ILE A 371 5.23 -25.08 7.56
CA ILE A 371 6.14 -25.03 6.40
C ILE A 371 7.29 -24.06 6.66
N THR A 372 6.98 -22.90 7.24
CA THR A 372 7.96 -21.87 7.62
C THR A 372 7.88 -21.58 9.11
N SER A 373 9.00 -21.22 9.74
CA SER A 373 9.08 -20.91 11.16
C SER A 373 10.25 -19.96 11.44
N GLY A 374 10.17 -19.21 12.53
CA GLY A 374 11.22 -18.27 12.96
C GLY A 374 10.66 -16.99 13.53
N LYS A 375 11.53 -16.06 13.97
CA LYS A 375 11.12 -14.73 14.45
C LYS A 375 11.09 -13.71 13.31
N TRP A 376 10.29 -13.97 12.30
CA TRP A 376 10.15 -13.16 11.09
C TRP A 376 8.82 -13.50 10.39
N ASP A 377 8.36 -12.63 9.53
CA ASP A 377 7.06 -12.75 8.88
C ASP A 377 7.21 -13.08 7.38
N VAL A 378 6.38 -13.98 6.86
CA VAL A 378 6.07 -14.07 5.44
C VAL A 378 5.19 -12.87 5.10
N THR A 379 5.66 -11.99 4.23
CA THR A 379 4.91 -10.79 3.84
C THR A 379 4.08 -10.98 2.59
N GLU A 380 4.48 -11.93 1.72
CA GLU A 380 3.77 -12.22 0.47
C GLU A 380 4.08 -13.65 -0.01
N VAL A 381 3.08 -14.35 -0.53
CA VAL A 381 3.25 -15.62 -1.25
C VAL A 381 3.13 -15.36 -2.75
N LEU A 382 4.23 -15.52 -3.50
CA LEU A 382 4.28 -15.27 -4.93
C LEU A 382 3.63 -16.40 -5.76
N GLY A 383 3.57 -17.61 -5.23
CA GLY A 383 2.94 -18.76 -5.86
C GLY A 383 3.81 -20.01 -5.90
N LEU A 384 3.32 -21.01 -6.65
CA LEU A 384 3.97 -22.31 -6.88
C LEU A 384 4.53 -22.36 -8.30
N ASP A 385 5.66 -23.07 -8.49
CA ASP A 385 6.13 -23.44 -9.82
C ASP A 385 5.10 -24.34 -10.56
N GLU A 386 5.32 -24.61 -11.83
CA GLU A 386 4.47 -25.46 -12.65
C GLU A 386 4.34 -26.89 -12.09
N SER A 387 5.45 -27.42 -11.54
CA SER A 387 5.51 -28.76 -10.94
C SER A 387 4.78 -28.84 -9.58
N GLY A 388 4.52 -27.72 -8.92
CA GLY A 388 3.96 -27.66 -7.57
C GLY A 388 4.95 -28.12 -6.48
N ASN A 389 6.25 -28.26 -6.79
CA ASN A 389 7.25 -28.70 -5.83
C ASN A 389 7.91 -27.55 -5.08
N HIS A 390 7.96 -26.36 -5.67
CA HIS A 390 8.56 -25.18 -5.07
C HIS A 390 7.52 -24.09 -4.84
N LEU A 391 7.58 -23.49 -3.66
CA LEU A 391 6.84 -22.31 -3.27
C LEU A 391 7.78 -21.11 -3.24
N TYR A 392 7.30 -19.98 -3.71
CA TYR A 392 8.04 -18.72 -3.69
C TYR A 392 7.32 -17.71 -2.81
N TYR A 393 8.06 -17.00 -1.97
CA TYR A 393 7.52 -16.02 -1.04
C TYR A 393 8.51 -14.89 -0.74
N ILE A 394 8.01 -13.83 -0.17
CA ILE A 394 8.79 -12.70 0.37
C ILE A 394 8.67 -12.72 1.89
N SER A 395 9.77 -12.44 2.58
CA SER A 395 9.78 -12.39 4.05
C SER A 395 10.79 -11.40 4.62
N THR A 396 10.63 -11.12 5.92
CA THR A 396 11.54 -10.29 6.73
C THR A 396 12.62 -11.10 7.44
N GLU A 397 12.96 -12.30 6.96
CA GLU A 397 13.90 -13.23 7.62
C GLU A 397 15.29 -12.63 7.86
N VAL A 398 15.77 -11.71 7.02
CA VAL A 398 17.08 -11.04 7.17
C VAL A 398 17.02 -9.93 8.20
N SER A 399 16.00 -9.08 8.09
CA SER A 399 15.81 -7.92 8.95
C SER A 399 14.36 -7.45 8.90
N PRO A 400 13.76 -6.93 9.99
CA PRO A 400 12.43 -6.35 9.95
C PRO A 400 12.29 -5.14 9.01
N ILE A 401 13.38 -4.48 8.66
CA ILE A 401 13.40 -3.33 7.73
C ILE A 401 13.80 -3.72 6.31
N GLU A 402 13.91 -5.02 6.01
CA GLU A 402 14.22 -5.55 4.67
C GLU A 402 13.22 -6.62 4.27
N LYS A 403 12.99 -6.76 2.97
CA LYS A 403 12.14 -7.81 2.41
C LYS A 403 12.92 -8.58 1.35
N HIS A 404 12.98 -9.90 1.50
CA HIS A 404 13.76 -10.77 0.64
C HIS A 404 12.95 -11.90 0.02
N ILE A 405 13.34 -12.32 -1.19
CA ILE A 405 12.67 -13.36 -1.97
C ILE A 405 13.28 -14.71 -1.65
N TYR A 406 12.43 -15.70 -1.40
CA TYR A 406 12.81 -17.06 -1.09
C TYR A 406 12.12 -18.08 -1.99
N GLN A 407 12.86 -19.14 -2.31
CA GLN A 407 12.33 -20.39 -2.85
C GLN A 407 12.34 -21.43 -1.73
N LEU A 408 11.24 -22.16 -1.59
CA LEU A 408 11.09 -23.26 -0.65
C LEU A 408 10.76 -24.55 -1.40
N ASP A 409 11.59 -25.58 -1.25
CA ASP A 409 11.28 -26.94 -1.70
C ASP A 409 10.27 -27.56 -0.70
N LEU A 410 9.05 -27.82 -1.16
CA LEU A 410 7.97 -28.35 -0.32
C LEU A 410 8.18 -29.80 0.11
N LYS A 411 9.04 -30.55 -0.59
CA LYS A 411 9.35 -31.94 -0.29
C LYS A 411 10.31 -32.10 0.88
N ASN A 412 11.40 -31.34 0.86
CA ASN A 412 12.47 -31.47 1.87
C ASN A 412 12.59 -30.26 2.82
N GLY A 413 11.84 -29.21 2.58
CA GLY A 413 11.82 -28.00 3.42
C GLY A 413 13.04 -27.08 3.22
N LYS A 414 13.88 -27.32 2.20
CA LYS A 414 15.05 -26.48 1.93
C LYS A 414 14.60 -25.10 1.44
N ARG A 415 15.09 -24.07 2.13
CA ARG A 415 14.90 -22.66 1.75
C ARG A 415 16.15 -22.12 1.05
N THR A 416 15.96 -21.34 0.01
CA THR A 416 17.03 -20.68 -0.74
C THR A 416 16.65 -19.22 -0.96
N ARG A 417 17.44 -18.26 -0.45
CA ARG A 417 17.26 -16.84 -0.75
C ARG A 417 17.66 -16.56 -2.19
N LEU A 418 16.77 -15.95 -2.96
CA LEU A 418 16.96 -15.59 -4.36
C LEU A 418 17.40 -14.13 -4.56
N SER A 419 16.93 -13.22 -3.73
CA SER A 419 17.42 -11.83 -3.70
C SER A 419 18.80 -11.77 -3.05
N LYS A 420 19.77 -11.14 -3.73
CA LYS A 420 21.17 -11.13 -3.28
C LYS A 420 21.53 -9.86 -2.53
N GLU A 421 21.04 -8.73 -3.01
CA GLU A 421 21.36 -7.41 -2.50
C GLU A 421 20.55 -7.09 -1.24
N GLU A 422 20.98 -6.11 -0.47
CA GLU A 422 20.22 -5.54 0.64
C GLU A 422 19.06 -4.70 0.15
N GLY A 423 18.04 -4.52 0.98
CA GLY A 423 16.94 -3.61 0.73
C GLY A 423 15.56 -4.26 0.73
N VAL A 424 14.63 -3.57 0.09
CA VAL A 424 13.22 -3.99 -0.02
C VAL A 424 12.95 -4.49 -1.43
N HIS A 425 12.63 -5.78 -1.54
CA HIS A 425 12.37 -6.48 -2.79
C HIS A 425 10.87 -6.69 -3.01
N TYR A 426 10.41 -6.45 -4.23
CA TYR A 426 9.08 -6.75 -4.75
C TYR A 426 9.22 -7.64 -5.97
N ALA A 427 8.50 -8.74 -6.03
CA ALA A 427 8.72 -9.73 -7.05
C ALA A 427 7.45 -10.21 -7.73
N THR A 428 7.59 -10.64 -8.99
CA THR A 428 6.57 -11.41 -9.69
C THR A 428 7.18 -12.68 -10.25
N LEU A 429 6.52 -13.81 -9.98
CA LEU A 429 6.93 -15.12 -10.47
C LEU A 429 6.44 -15.33 -11.90
N SER A 430 7.27 -15.91 -12.79
CA SER A 430 6.79 -16.34 -14.10
C SER A 430 5.80 -17.50 -13.97
N PRO A 431 4.88 -17.71 -14.92
CA PRO A 431 3.84 -18.75 -14.84
C PRO A 431 4.37 -20.16 -14.61
N SER A 432 5.54 -20.51 -15.19
CA SER A 432 6.18 -21.80 -14.94
C SER A 432 6.99 -21.88 -13.65
N GLY A 433 7.26 -20.73 -13.01
CA GLY A 433 8.15 -20.65 -11.86
C GLY A 433 9.65 -20.67 -12.18
N LYS A 434 10.03 -20.58 -13.49
CA LYS A 434 11.44 -20.61 -13.90
C LYS A 434 12.17 -19.30 -13.65
N TYR A 435 11.47 -18.18 -13.65
CA TYR A 435 12.05 -16.86 -13.53
C TYR A 435 11.28 -15.98 -12.56
N ILE A 436 11.98 -15.01 -11.99
CA ILE A 436 11.41 -13.94 -11.15
C ILE A 436 11.86 -12.59 -11.71
N ILE A 437 10.91 -11.68 -11.88
CA ILE A 437 11.19 -10.25 -12.00
C ILE A 437 11.27 -9.70 -10.59
N ASP A 438 12.47 -9.27 -10.18
CA ASP A 438 12.75 -8.67 -8.89
C ASP A 438 12.97 -7.17 -9.07
N ARG A 439 12.16 -6.35 -8.38
CA ARG A 439 12.30 -4.90 -8.29
C ARG A 439 12.69 -4.55 -6.88
N TYR A 440 13.83 -3.92 -6.70
CA TYR A 440 14.27 -3.56 -5.36
C TYR A 440 14.88 -2.17 -5.28
N THR A 441 14.84 -1.64 -4.08
CA THR A 441 15.51 -0.41 -3.68
C THR A 441 16.24 -0.63 -2.37
N SER A 442 17.29 0.15 -2.12
CA SER A 442 17.90 0.27 -0.78
C SER A 442 18.17 1.73 -0.47
N GLN A 443 18.61 2.03 0.75
CA GLN A 443 18.83 3.42 1.18
C GLN A 443 19.63 4.26 0.16
N ASN A 444 20.59 3.63 -0.52
CA ASN A 444 21.49 4.27 -1.48
C ASN A 444 21.22 3.86 -2.94
N ASN A 445 20.19 3.05 -3.19
CA ASN A 445 19.83 2.57 -4.52
C ASN A 445 18.39 3.00 -4.85
N PRO A 446 18.18 3.95 -5.77
CA PRO A 446 16.85 4.46 -6.09
C PRO A 446 15.93 3.43 -6.77
N GLY A 447 16.50 2.38 -7.38
CA GLY A 447 15.71 1.31 -7.96
C GLY A 447 16.47 0.47 -8.96
N LYS A 448 16.31 -0.83 -8.85
CA LYS A 448 16.87 -1.80 -9.79
C LYS A 448 15.82 -2.84 -10.17
N ILE A 449 15.88 -3.31 -11.40
CA ILE A 449 15.07 -4.43 -11.88
C ILE A 449 16.02 -5.49 -12.43
N VAL A 450 15.90 -6.69 -11.89
CA VAL A 450 16.69 -7.85 -12.30
C VAL A 450 15.78 -9.03 -12.61
N ILE A 451 16.26 -9.94 -13.47
CA ILE A 451 15.58 -11.19 -13.76
C ILE A 451 16.43 -12.32 -13.20
N THR A 452 15.85 -13.09 -12.29
CA THR A 452 16.52 -14.20 -11.63
C THR A 452 15.98 -15.53 -12.15
N GLU A 453 16.86 -16.42 -12.63
CA GLU A 453 16.53 -17.80 -12.93
C GLU A 453 16.47 -18.60 -11.63
N THR A 454 15.31 -19.14 -11.29
CA THR A 454 15.04 -19.75 -9.97
C THR A 454 15.87 -21.01 -9.69
N LYS A 455 16.19 -21.81 -10.73
CA LYS A 455 16.95 -23.05 -10.60
C LYS A 455 18.43 -22.82 -10.33
N SER A 456 19.05 -21.89 -11.05
CA SER A 456 20.50 -21.61 -10.96
C SER A 456 20.82 -20.47 -10.00
N ASN A 457 19.83 -19.69 -9.58
CA ASN A 457 19.96 -18.43 -8.87
C ASN A 457 20.89 -17.43 -9.61
N LYS A 458 20.92 -17.50 -10.95
CA LYS A 458 21.61 -16.52 -11.80
C LYS A 458 20.71 -15.34 -12.06
N THR A 459 21.29 -14.15 -11.95
CA THR A 459 20.60 -12.88 -12.09
C THR A 459 21.11 -12.13 -13.32
N SER A 460 20.19 -11.56 -14.11
CA SER A 460 20.48 -10.69 -15.24
C SER A 460 19.95 -9.30 -14.95
N ASP A 461 20.81 -8.29 -15.03
CA ASP A 461 20.43 -6.87 -14.84
C ASP A 461 19.62 -6.39 -16.03
N PHE A 462 18.45 -5.84 -15.77
CA PHE A 462 17.63 -5.20 -16.81
C PHE A 462 17.69 -3.68 -16.74
N PHE A 463 17.54 -3.14 -15.53
CA PHE A 463 17.41 -1.69 -15.34
C PHE A 463 18.05 -1.27 -14.01
N SER A 464 18.71 -0.12 -14.04
CA SER A 464 19.14 0.59 -12.85
C SER A 464 18.66 2.04 -12.97
N ALA A 465 17.91 2.51 -12.00
CA ALA A 465 17.42 3.88 -11.94
C ALA A 465 18.59 4.84 -11.75
N LYS A 466 18.48 5.99 -12.39
CA LYS A 466 19.39 7.11 -12.11
C LYS A 466 18.92 7.81 -10.85
N ASP A 467 19.85 8.22 -10.03
CA ASP A 467 19.55 9.10 -8.91
C ASP A 467 18.99 10.43 -9.44
N PRO A 468 17.72 10.77 -9.12
CA PRO A 468 17.09 12.00 -9.61
C PRO A 468 17.69 13.26 -8.97
N TYR A 469 18.40 13.10 -7.88
CA TYR A 469 19.04 14.21 -7.13
C TYR A 469 20.53 14.34 -7.41
N LYS A 470 21.04 13.64 -8.44
CA LYS A 470 22.46 13.71 -8.78
C LYS A 470 22.93 15.15 -9.03
N GLY A 471 23.92 15.61 -8.27
CA GLY A 471 24.43 16.96 -8.33
C GLY A 471 23.73 17.97 -7.39
N ILE A 472 22.77 17.50 -6.59
CA ILE A 472 22.10 18.27 -5.54
C ILE A 472 22.62 17.81 -4.18
N THR A 473 22.92 18.72 -3.29
CA THR A 473 23.30 18.40 -1.91
C THR A 473 22.04 18.11 -1.12
N LEU A 474 21.82 16.84 -0.79
CA LEU A 474 20.69 16.39 0.04
C LEU A 474 21.07 16.41 1.54
N PRO A 475 20.06 16.52 2.42
CA PRO A 475 20.20 16.22 3.84
C PRO A 475 20.72 14.80 4.09
N GLU A 476 21.52 14.62 5.15
CA GLU A 476 21.98 13.31 5.61
C GLU A 476 20.80 12.52 6.21
N ILE A 477 20.59 11.29 5.74
CA ILE A 477 19.55 10.37 6.22
C ILE A 477 20.23 9.19 6.92
N THR A 478 19.94 8.98 8.20
CA THR A 478 20.45 7.87 9.00
C THR A 478 19.31 6.97 9.42
N LEU A 479 19.45 5.67 9.21
CA LEU A 479 18.61 4.62 9.81
C LEU A 479 19.32 4.11 11.06
N GLY A 480 18.54 3.82 12.11
CA GLY A 480 19.08 3.28 13.35
C GLY A 480 17.99 2.55 14.16
N SER A 481 18.38 2.05 15.33
CA SER A 481 17.46 1.47 16.28
C SER A 481 17.73 1.98 17.69
N LEU A 482 16.70 1.98 18.52
CA LEU A 482 16.77 2.27 19.94
C LEU A 482 15.85 1.30 20.71
N LYS A 483 16.00 1.22 22.02
CA LYS A 483 15.14 0.37 22.84
C LYS A 483 13.83 1.08 23.21
N ALA A 484 12.74 0.34 23.15
CA ALA A 484 11.46 0.75 23.72
C ALA A 484 11.57 0.94 25.25
N ASN A 485 10.52 1.45 25.87
CA ASN A 485 10.48 1.61 27.33
C ASN A 485 10.59 0.28 28.12
N ASP A 486 10.34 -0.86 27.47
CA ASP A 486 10.55 -2.20 28.04
C ASP A 486 12.01 -2.64 28.09
N VAL A 487 12.95 -1.81 27.59
CA VAL A 487 14.41 -1.96 27.47
C VAL A 487 14.87 -3.19 26.69
N THR A 488 13.95 -3.94 26.11
CA THR A 488 14.23 -5.20 25.37
C THR A 488 13.91 -5.08 23.88
N THR A 489 12.78 -4.46 23.52
CA THR A 489 12.30 -4.36 22.15
C THR A 489 13.06 -3.28 21.37
N ASP A 490 13.61 -3.65 20.20
CA ASP A 490 14.20 -2.67 19.29
C ASP A 490 13.13 -1.93 18.52
N LEU A 491 13.25 -0.60 18.43
CA LEU A 491 12.43 0.29 17.62
C LEU A 491 13.32 0.90 16.54
N TYR A 492 12.92 0.80 15.28
CA TYR A 492 13.68 1.35 14.16
C TYR A 492 13.27 2.80 13.90
N TYR A 493 14.27 3.64 13.59
CA TYR A 493 14.05 5.06 13.33
C TYR A 493 14.82 5.55 12.10
N ARG A 494 14.34 6.64 11.54
CA ARG A 494 15.02 7.48 10.57
C ARG A 494 15.25 8.87 11.16
N LEU A 495 16.49 9.36 11.10
CA LEU A 495 16.86 10.73 11.45
C LEU A 495 17.41 11.43 10.20
N ILE A 496 16.84 12.59 9.86
CA ILE A 496 17.30 13.44 8.77
C ILE A 496 17.90 14.70 9.39
N LYS A 497 19.17 14.98 9.07
CA LYS A 497 19.88 16.17 9.54
C LYS A 497 19.82 17.28 8.51
N PRO A 498 19.89 18.58 8.91
CA PRO A 498 19.95 19.70 7.97
C PRO A 498 21.08 19.54 6.93
N THR A 499 20.87 20.06 5.71
CA THR A 499 21.84 19.97 4.61
C THR A 499 23.23 20.53 5.00
N ASN A 500 23.26 21.62 5.77
CA ASN A 500 24.49 22.25 6.26
C ASN A 500 24.64 21.99 7.77
N PHE A 501 24.59 20.73 8.17
CA PHE A 501 24.62 20.31 9.56
C PHE A 501 25.97 20.68 10.23
N ASP A 502 25.89 21.37 11.37
CA ASP A 502 27.01 21.70 12.26
C ASP A 502 26.74 21.08 13.64
N PRO A 503 27.53 20.11 14.12
CA PRO A 503 27.31 19.44 15.39
C PRO A 503 27.39 20.38 16.63
N ASN A 504 27.91 21.58 16.46
CA ASN A 504 28.01 22.59 17.54
C ASN A 504 26.80 23.53 17.63
N LYS A 505 25.85 23.41 16.68
CA LYS A 505 24.60 24.18 16.68
C LYS A 505 23.44 23.35 17.21
N LYS A 506 22.44 24.02 17.77
CA LYS A 506 21.19 23.42 18.16
C LYS A 506 20.12 23.65 17.10
N TYR A 507 19.40 22.60 16.74
CA TYR A 507 18.39 22.61 15.71
C TYR A 507 17.00 22.28 16.27
N PRO A 508 15.94 22.93 15.77
CA PRO A 508 14.57 22.52 16.07
C PRO A 508 14.31 21.13 15.48
N LEU A 509 13.46 20.36 16.16
CA LEU A 509 13.12 18.99 15.82
C LEU A 509 11.65 18.89 15.40
N ILE A 510 11.38 18.21 14.29
CA ILE A 510 10.04 17.77 13.89
C ILE A 510 10.01 16.27 13.96
N VAL A 511 9.05 15.72 14.72
CA VAL A 511 8.69 14.31 14.71
C VAL A 511 7.59 14.11 13.67
N TYR A 512 7.86 13.30 12.63
CA TYR A 512 6.82 12.81 11.76
C TYR A 512 6.36 11.44 12.25
N VAL A 513 5.10 11.31 12.60
CA VAL A 513 4.52 10.09 13.16
C VAL A 513 3.34 9.60 12.34
N TYR A 514 3.25 8.28 12.13
CA TYR A 514 2.01 7.57 11.80
C TYR A 514 1.67 6.62 12.94
N GLY A 515 2.49 5.61 13.18
CA GLY A 515 2.49 4.73 14.36
C GLY A 515 1.36 3.72 14.44
N GLY A 516 0.44 3.71 13.48
CA GLY A 516 -0.75 2.86 13.51
C GLY A 516 -0.52 1.44 13.01
N PRO A 517 -1.47 0.53 13.26
CA PRO A 517 -1.46 -0.84 12.75
C PRO A 517 -1.25 -0.91 11.23
N HIS A 518 -0.66 -2.01 10.77
CA HIS A 518 -0.32 -2.27 9.36
C HIS A 518 0.55 -1.20 8.68
N SER A 519 1.23 -0.35 9.44
CA SER A 519 2.17 0.64 8.91
C SER A 519 3.61 0.27 9.20
N GLN A 520 4.50 0.71 8.32
CA GLN A 520 5.95 0.74 8.52
C GLN A 520 6.51 1.92 7.74
N LEU A 521 7.09 2.91 8.44
CA LEU A 521 7.62 4.14 7.85
C LEU A 521 9.15 4.14 7.76
N VAL A 522 9.79 3.15 8.35
CA VAL A 522 11.25 3.02 8.40
C VAL A 522 11.64 1.65 7.86
N ASP A 523 12.20 1.63 6.66
CA ASP A 523 12.77 0.42 6.07
C ASP A 523 14.02 0.76 5.25
N ASN A 524 14.75 -0.28 4.78
CA ASN A 524 15.93 -0.12 3.94
C ASN A 524 15.55 0.02 2.46
N SER A 525 14.57 0.88 2.15
CA SER A 525 14.28 1.31 0.78
C SER A 525 14.96 2.65 0.45
N TRP A 526 14.76 3.15 -0.77
CA TRP A 526 15.34 4.42 -1.22
C TRP A 526 15.11 5.56 -0.23
N MET A 527 16.22 6.18 0.20
CA MET A 527 16.22 7.23 1.22
C MET A 527 15.56 6.83 2.56
N GLY A 528 15.45 5.52 2.85
CA GLY A 528 14.82 5.01 4.07
C GLY A 528 13.35 5.42 4.19
N GLN A 529 12.61 5.49 3.09
CA GLN A 529 11.23 6.03 2.97
C GLN A 529 11.07 7.51 3.36
N ALA A 530 12.15 8.34 3.33
CA ALA A 530 12.01 9.77 3.56
C ALA A 530 11.07 10.40 2.53
N ARG A 531 10.12 11.19 3.01
CA ARG A 531 9.16 11.88 2.15
C ARG A 531 9.73 13.19 1.66
N GLY A 532 9.22 13.70 0.55
CA GLY A 532 9.67 14.96 -0.02
C GLY A 532 9.59 16.14 0.98
N TRP A 533 8.52 16.18 1.80
CA TRP A 533 8.39 17.21 2.83
C TRP A 533 9.43 17.09 3.94
N ASP A 534 9.83 15.88 4.32
CA ASP A 534 10.89 15.65 5.33
C ASP A 534 12.22 16.23 4.85
N ILE A 535 12.55 16.01 3.56
CA ILE A 535 13.74 16.58 2.91
C ILE A 535 13.65 18.10 2.87
N TYR A 536 12.50 18.65 2.50
CA TYR A 536 12.28 20.09 2.44
C TYR A 536 12.49 20.76 3.79
N MET A 537 11.93 20.20 4.87
CA MET A 537 12.11 20.75 6.21
C MET A 537 13.56 20.65 6.70
N ALA A 538 14.26 19.56 6.36
CA ALA A 538 15.68 19.44 6.68
C ALA A 538 16.53 20.48 5.94
N GLN A 539 16.24 20.81 4.68
CA GLN A 539 16.88 21.93 3.98
C GLN A 539 16.63 23.28 4.68
N LYS A 540 15.47 23.44 5.32
CA LYS A 540 15.11 24.64 6.09
C LYS A 540 15.73 24.68 7.49
N GLY A 541 16.58 23.71 7.83
CA GLY A 541 17.34 23.69 9.09
C GLY A 541 16.65 22.98 10.25
N TYR A 542 15.68 22.10 9.97
CA TYR A 542 15.07 21.22 10.98
C TYR A 542 15.73 19.84 10.99
N LEU A 543 15.85 19.25 12.17
CA LEU A 543 15.98 17.81 12.31
C LEU A 543 14.59 17.19 12.06
N VAL A 544 14.53 16.10 11.27
CA VAL A 544 13.27 15.37 11.07
C VAL A 544 13.46 13.92 11.52
N PHE A 545 12.61 13.48 12.44
CA PHE A 545 12.68 12.14 13.05
C PHE A 545 11.40 11.36 12.81
N THR A 546 11.56 10.08 12.50
CA THR A 546 10.45 9.13 12.36
C THR A 546 10.83 7.84 13.07
N LEU A 547 9.92 7.30 13.88
CA LEU A 547 10.10 6.06 14.63
C LEU A 547 8.91 5.13 14.38
N ASP A 548 9.18 3.86 14.07
CA ASP A 548 8.17 2.81 14.09
C ASP A 548 8.07 2.22 15.50
N ASN A 549 6.99 2.54 16.19
CA ASN A 549 6.68 2.07 17.52
C ASN A 549 6.08 0.66 17.50
N ARG A 550 5.95 0.01 18.67
CA ARG A 550 5.12 -1.18 18.83
C ARG A 550 3.69 -0.88 18.37
N GLY A 551 3.04 -1.87 17.77
CA GLY A 551 1.76 -1.72 17.07
C GLY A 551 1.92 -1.64 15.55
N THR A 552 3.11 -1.30 15.03
CA THR A 552 3.39 -1.30 13.58
C THR A 552 3.71 -2.70 13.05
N ASN A 553 3.81 -2.84 11.71
CA ASN A 553 3.81 -4.13 11.01
C ASN A 553 5.20 -4.81 10.92
N ASN A 554 5.22 -6.07 10.45
CA ASN A 554 6.40 -6.85 10.09
C ASN A 554 7.32 -7.25 11.27
N ARG A 555 6.79 -7.30 12.46
CA ARG A 555 7.51 -7.62 13.70
C ARG A 555 6.87 -8.77 14.50
N GLY A 556 5.89 -9.44 13.91
CA GLY A 556 5.11 -10.49 14.53
C GLY A 556 3.95 -9.98 15.39
N ARG A 557 3.05 -10.92 15.71
CA ARG A 557 1.77 -10.65 16.35
C ARG A 557 1.88 -9.90 17.70
N ASP A 558 2.80 -10.31 18.57
CA ASP A 558 2.87 -9.75 19.92
C ASP A 558 3.37 -8.30 19.92
N PHE A 559 4.21 -7.93 18.94
CA PHE A 559 4.62 -6.56 18.68
C PHE A 559 3.47 -5.72 18.11
N GLU A 560 2.68 -6.31 17.20
CA GLU A 560 1.58 -5.62 16.53
C GLU A 560 0.39 -5.42 17.46
N ASN A 561 -0.04 -6.45 18.18
CA ASN A 561 -1.29 -6.43 18.93
C ASN A 561 -1.16 -5.98 20.39
N ILE A 562 0.00 -5.47 20.80
CA ILE A 562 0.20 -4.93 22.17
C ILE A 562 -0.69 -3.72 22.44
N THR A 563 -1.08 -3.00 21.39
CA THR A 563 -1.92 -1.80 21.44
C THR A 563 -3.41 -2.09 21.59
N HIS A 564 -3.82 -3.38 21.51
CA HIS A 564 -5.22 -3.78 21.56
C HIS A 564 -5.94 -3.23 22.80
N ARG A 565 -7.12 -2.63 22.59
CA ARG A 565 -8.00 -1.94 23.53
C ARG A 565 -7.49 -0.60 24.06
N ARG A 566 -6.24 -0.21 23.73
CA ARG A 566 -5.59 1.02 24.23
C ARG A 566 -4.74 1.70 23.15
N LEU A 567 -5.33 1.89 21.95
CA LEU A 567 -4.64 2.57 20.86
C LEU A 567 -4.10 3.93 21.28
N GLY A 568 -2.88 4.25 20.85
CA GLY A 568 -2.21 5.52 21.13
C GLY A 568 -1.49 5.57 22.50
N VAL A 569 -1.63 4.58 23.37
CA VAL A 569 -0.97 4.56 24.70
C VAL A 569 0.47 4.05 24.55
N ILE A 570 0.65 2.79 24.15
CA ILE A 570 1.98 2.17 23.97
C ILE A 570 2.78 2.90 22.89
N GLU A 571 2.11 3.29 21.81
CA GLU A 571 2.72 4.06 20.73
C GLU A 571 3.29 5.39 21.25
N THR A 572 2.56 6.08 22.12
CA THR A 572 3.05 7.32 22.73
C THR A 572 4.27 7.07 23.63
N GLU A 573 4.26 6.00 24.44
CA GLU A 573 5.40 5.62 25.28
C GLU A 573 6.66 5.34 24.45
N ASP A 574 6.51 4.63 23.32
CA ASP A 574 7.62 4.33 22.42
C ASP A 574 8.11 5.57 21.68
N GLN A 575 7.22 6.45 21.21
CA GLN A 575 7.61 7.74 20.64
C GLN A 575 8.37 8.58 21.66
N MET A 576 7.98 8.58 22.91
CA MET A 576 8.71 9.26 24.01
C MET A 576 10.07 8.62 24.30
N SER A 577 10.24 7.30 24.10
CA SER A 577 11.57 6.68 24.14
C SER A 577 12.48 7.25 23.06
N GLY A 578 11.96 7.46 21.84
CA GLY A 578 12.64 8.17 20.76
C GLY A 578 13.02 9.62 21.14
N ILE A 579 12.08 10.36 21.73
CA ILE A 579 12.33 11.73 22.22
C ILE A 579 13.42 11.77 23.29
N ASN A 580 13.40 10.84 24.24
CA ASN A 580 14.40 10.76 25.30
C ASN A 580 15.80 10.49 24.71
N TYR A 581 15.90 9.58 23.72
CA TYR A 581 17.14 9.38 22.97
C TYR A 581 17.61 10.69 22.29
N LEU A 582 16.73 11.38 21.57
CA LEU A 582 17.05 12.61 20.85
C LEU A 582 17.52 13.73 21.81
N LYS A 583 16.95 13.81 23.01
CA LYS A 583 17.36 14.77 24.04
C LYS A 583 18.80 14.55 24.53
N THR A 584 19.39 13.37 24.33
CA THR A 584 20.81 13.10 24.64
C THR A 584 21.77 13.67 23.60
N LEU A 585 21.28 14.02 22.40
CA LEU A 585 22.10 14.51 21.30
C LEU A 585 22.34 16.02 21.47
N PRO A 586 23.61 16.48 21.50
CA PRO A 586 23.95 17.87 21.86
C PRO A 586 23.40 18.92 20.89
N TYR A 587 23.11 18.51 19.67
CA TYR A 587 22.61 19.38 18.60
C TYR A 587 21.08 19.47 18.53
N VAL A 588 20.34 18.78 19.40
CA VAL A 588 18.87 18.89 19.47
C VAL A 588 18.49 20.04 20.40
N ASP A 589 17.64 20.95 19.92
CA ASP A 589 17.03 21.97 20.76
C ASP A 589 15.77 21.41 21.43
N THR A 590 15.91 21.02 22.67
CA THR A 590 14.84 20.41 23.48
C THR A 590 13.67 21.34 23.77
N ASN A 591 13.82 22.64 23.53
CA ASN A 591 12.76 23.65 23.70
C ASN A 591 11.95 23.87 22.40
N ARG A 592 12.44 23.34 21.27
CA ARG A 592 11.82 23.50 19.96
C ARG A 592 11.54 22.13 19.31
N ILE A 593 10.60 21.38 19.90
CA ILE A 593 10.14 20.08 19.40
C ILE A 593 8.72 20.20 18.92
N GLY A 594 8.48 19.86 17.66
CA GLY A 594 7.17 19.81 17.05
C GLY A 594 6.82 18.39 16.57
N VAL A 595 5.55 18.17 16.24
CA VAL A 595 5.05 16.89 15.73
C VAL A 595 4.04 17.07 14.62
N HIS A 596 4.10 16.21 13.61
CA HIS A 596 3.16 16.16 12.49
C HIS A 596 2.83 14.73 12.11
N GLY A 597 1.56 14.49 11.79
CA GLY A 597 1.08 13.23 11.26
C GLY A 597 -0.29 13.35 10.62
N TRP A 598 -0.65 12.36 9.81
CA TRP A 598 -1.91 12.32 9.06
C TRP A 598 -2.72 11.08 9.44
N SER A 599 -4.07 11.19 9.51
CA SER A 599 -4.95 10.05 9.82
C SER A 599 -4.68 9.49 11.22
N TYR A 600 -4.27 8.23 11.36
CA TYR A 600 -3.75 7.69 12.62
C TYR A 600 -2.57 8.52 13.14
N GLY A 601 -1.71 9.01 12.27
CA GLY A 601 -0.63 9.94 12.63
C GLY A 601 -1.15 11.28 13.16
N GLY A 602 -2.30 11.74 12.69
CA GLY A 602 -3.02 12.88 13.26
C GLY A 602 -3.51 12.58 14.70
N PHE A 603 -4.06 11.40 14.94
CA PHE A 603 -4.40 10.90 16.27
C PHE A 603 -3.15 10.83 17.18
N MET A 604 -2.03 10.30 16.67
CA MET A 604 -0.77 10.26 17.42
C MET A 604 -0.21 11.66 17.69
N THR A 605 -0.35 12.60 16.76
CA THR A 605 0.00 14.02 16.98
C THR A 605 -0.78 14.59 18.15
N LEU A 606 -2.08 14.33 18.22
CA LEU A 606 -2.92 14.74 19.35
C LEU A 606 -2.47 14.06 20.66
N ASN A 607 -2.22 12.73 20.65
CA ASN A 607 -1.73 12.02 21.82
C ASN A 607 -0.45 12.65 22.37
N LEU A 608 0.53 12.92 21.51
CA LEU A 608 1.81 13.50 21.90
C LEU A 608 1.66 14.94 22.44
N MET A 609 0.87 15.77 21.77
CA MET A 609 0.62 17.16 22.18
C MET A 609 -0.14 17.25 23.53
N LEU A 610 -1.12 16.36 23.74
CA LEU A 610 -2.00 16.44 24.91
C LEU A 610 -1.47 15.66 26.13
N ARG A 611 -0.74 14.57 25.92
CA ARG A 611 -0.15 13.77 27.01
C ARG A 611 1.21 14.30 27.45
N HIS A 612 1.96 14.97 26.55
CA HIS A 612 3.30 15.52 26.80
C HIS A 612 3.41 16.99 26.40
N PRO A 613 2.53 17.87 26.93
CA PRO A 613 2.46 19.28 26.54
C PRO A 613 3.71 20.09 26.91
N GLU A 614 4.52 19.59 27.86
CA GLU A 614 5.82 20.18 28.21
C GLU A 614 6.90 19.92 27.14
N THR A 615 6.75 18.86 26.35
CA THR A 615 7.72 18.45 25.32
C THR A 615 7.39 19.06 23.96
N PHE A 616 6.17 18.86 23.49
CA PHE A 616 5.77 19.30 22.14
C PHE A 616 5.19 20.72 22.18
N LYS A 617 5.82 21.63 21.40
CA LYS A 617 5.44 23.05 21.37
C LYS A 617 4.49 23.38 20.23
N VAL A 618 4.64 22.67 19.10
CA VAL A 618 3.84 22.87 17.88
C VAL A 618 3.42 21.52 17.33
N GLY A 619 2.13 21.38 16.98
CA GLY A 619 1.59 20.19 16.34
C GLY A 619 0.73 20.51 15.15
N VAL A 620 0.79 19.67 14.09
CA VAL A 620 -0.14 19.71 12.96
C VAL A 620 -0.74 18.34 12.76
N ALA A 621 -2.03 18.19 13.07
CA ALA A 621 -2.79 16.95 12.99
C ALA A 621 -3.71 16.98 11.75
N GLY A 622 -3.37 16.19 10.72
CA GLY A 622 -4.17 16.11 9.50
C GLY A 622 -5.15 14.93 9.54
N GLY A 623 -6.43 15.16 9.20
CA GLY A 623 -7.48 14.15 9.17
C GLY A 623 -7.52 13.25 10.42
N PRO A 624 -7.43 13.81 11.66
CA PRO A 624 -7.16 13.00 12.85
C PRO A 624 -8.38 12.23 13.31
N VAL A 625 -8.20 10.97 13.68
CA VAL A 625 -9.15 10.30 14.58
C VAL A 625 -9.03 10.96 15.95
N THR A 626 -10.14 11.38 16.55
CA THR A 626 -10.13 12.06 17.85
C THR A 626 -10.87 11.27 18.93
N ASP A 627 -11.70 10.32 18.51
CA ASP A 627 -12.40 9.40 19.40
C ASP A 627 -12.82 8.17 18.59
N TRP A 628 -12.42 6.99 19.02
CA TRP A 628 -12.63 5.75 18.30
C TRP A 628 -14.09 5.36 18.15
N LYS A 629 -14.99 5.86 18.99
CA LYS A 629 -16.45 5.64 18.83
C LYS A 629 -17.05 6.22 17.55
N TYR A 630 -16.39 7.21 16.92
CA TYR A 630 -16.80 7.79 15.65
C TYR A 630 -16.16 7.10 14.45
N TYR A 631 -15.25 6.14 14.67
CA TYR A 631 -14.60 5.43 13.59
C TYR A 631 -15.36 4.14 13.23
N GLU A 632 -15.08 3.59 12.06
CA GLU A 632 -15.83 2.46 11.51
C GLU A 632 -15.53 1.13 12.24
N ILE A 633 -16.47 0.19 12.19
CA ILE A 633 -16.50 -1.06 12.95
C ILE A 633 -15.31 -1.97 12.63
N MET A 634 -15.03 -2.23 11.33
CA MET A 634 -14.12 -3.30 10.90
C MET A 634 -12.69 -3.04 11.39
N TYR A 635 -12.26 -1.79 11.33
CA TYR A 635 -10.98 -1.34 11.88
C TYR A 635 -11.11 -1.04 13.39
N GLY A 636 -12.08 -0.21 13.77
CA GLY A 636 -12.23 0.29 15.14
C GLY A 636 -12.43 -0.84 16.15
N GLU A 637 -13.34 -1.76 15.89
CA GLU A 637 -13.61 -2.86 16.83
C GLU A 637 -12.52 -3.95 16.81
N ARG A 638 -11.72 -4.08 15.72
CA ARG A 638 -10.54 -4.98 15.74
C ARG A 638 -9.54 -4.58 16.82
N TYR A 639 -9.28 -3.29 16.94
CA TYR A 639 -8.21 -2.81 17.82
C TYR A 639 -8.71 -2.31 19.18
N MET A 640 -10.01 -2.00 19.30
CA MET A 640 -10.59 -1.42 20.51
C MET A 640 -11.72 -2.25 21.13
N ASP A 641 -12.14 -3.35 20.51
CA ASP A 641 -13.43 -4.01 20.75
C ASP A 641 -14.60 -3.03 20.61
N SER A 642 -15.84 -3.41 20.97
CA SER A 642 -16.94 -2.46 20.96
C SER A 642 -16.86 -1.48 22.14
N PRO A 643 -17.45 -0.26 22.02
CA PRO A 643 -17.52 0.67 23.15
C PRO A 643 -18.20 0.12 24.40
N LYS A 644 -19.07 -0.88 24.26
CA LYS A 644 -19.71 -1.57 25.37
C LYS A 644 -18.77 -2.53 26.10
N GLU A 645 -17.87 -3.20 25.37
CA GLU A 645 -16.93 -4.19 25.91
C GLU A 645 -15.67 -3.53 26.47
N ASN A 646 -15.33 -2.34 26.00
CA ASN A 646 -14.11 -1.62 26.39
C ASN A 646 -14.38 -0.12 26.70
N PRO A 647 -15.35 0.24 27.57
CA PRO A 647 -15.69 1.65 27.82
C PRO A 647 -14.51 2.45 28.37
N GLU A 648 -13.67 1.83 29.21
CA GLU A 648 -12.48 2.47 29.80
C GLU A 648 -11.42 2.78 28.74
N GLY A 649 -11.15 1.87 27.81
CA GLY A 649 -10.21 2.10 26.72
C GLY A 649 -10.66 3.21 25.78
N TYR A 650 -11.96 3.27 25.46
CA TYR A 650 -12.50 4.37 24.65
C TYR A 650 -12.37 5.73 25.35
N SER A 651 -12.60 5.80 26.67
CA SER A 651 -12.40 7.05 27.44
C SER A 651 -10.90 7.41 27.54
N GLU A 652 -10.04 6.46 27.88
CA GLU A 652 -8.59 6.70 28.00
C GLU A 652 -7.98 7.24 26.70
N THR A 653 -8.45 6.75 25.55
CA THR A 653 -7.89 7.07 24.23
C THR A 653 -8.62 8.22 23.53
N SER A 654 -9.67 8.79 24.14
CA SER A 654 -10.41 9.93 23.59
C SER A 654 -9.63 11.23 23.68
N MET A 655 -9.22 11.76 22.55
CA MET A 655 -8.58 13.09 22.47
C MET A 655 -9.61 14.19 22.72
N VAL A 656 -10.89 13.94 22.45
CA VAL A 656 -12.00 14.87 22.78
C VAL A 656 -12.06 15.11 24.28
N GLU A 657 -11.91 14.07 25.09
CA GLU A 657 -11.87 14.19 26.54
C GLU A 657 -10.63 14.92 27.06
N ARG A 658 -9.53 14.87 26.31
CA ARG A 658 -8.24 15.51 26.64
C ARG A 658 -8.06 16.92 26.06
N ALA A 659 -9.00 17.46 25.33
CA ALA A 659 -8.83 18.73 24.63
C ALA A 659 -8.40 19.91 25.55
N GLY A 660 -8.69 19.81 26.85
CA GLY A 660 -8.26 20.79 27.87
C GLY A 660 -6.77 20.72 28.25
N ASP A 661 -6.08 19.62 27.93
CA ASP A 661 -4.65 19.41 28.27
C ASP A 661 -3.72 20.14 27.30
N LEU A 662 -4.23 20.77 26.23
CA LEU A 662 -3.47 21.48 25.22
C LEU A 662 -2.77 22.72 25.83
N LYS A 663 -1.43 22.77 25.67
CA LYS A 663 -0.61 23.95 26.06
C LYS A 663 0.14 24.57 24.87
N GLY A 664 0.56 23.74 23.91
CA GLY A 664 1.27 24.20 22.70
C GLY A 664 0.36 24.73 21.61
N ARG A 665 0.96 25.12 20.49
CA ARG A 665 0.22 25.50 19.28
C ARG A 665 -0.18 24.25 18.51
N LEU A 666 -1.45 24.10 18.22
CA LEU A 666 -2.00 22.95 17.49
C LEU A 666 -2.87 23.41 16.33
N MET A 667 -2.62 22.90 15.14
CA MET A 667 -3.51 23.05 13.98
C MET A 667 -4.08 21.69 13.59
N LEU A 668 -5.42 21.61 13.47
CA LEU A 668 -6.08 20.50 12.80
C LEU A 668 -6.32 20.87 11.33
N ILE A 669 -6.19 19.88 10.44
CA ILE A 669 -6.49 20.02 9.02
C ILE A 669 -7.43 18.89 8.63
N HIS A 670 -8.50 19.18 7.86
CA HIS A 670 -9.47 18.15 7.42
C HIS A 670 -10.03 18.45 6.03
N GLY A 671 -10.29 17.41 5.23
CA GLY A 671 -11.14 17.52 4.05
C GLY A 671 -12.62 17.44 4.44
N ASP A 672 -13.46 18.29 3.90
CA ASP A 672 -14.89 18.34 4.27
C ASP A 672 -15.70 17.15 3.73
N GLU A 673 -15.24 16.50 2.66
CA GLU A 673 -15.84 15.29 2.08
C GLU A 673 -15.09 14.00 2.47
N ASP A 674 -14.41 13.96 3.63
CA ASP A 674 -13.65 12.78 4.08
C ASP A 674 -14.57 11.60 4.44
N PRO A 675 -14.58 10.50 3.65
CA PRO A 675 -15.41 9.31 3.90
C PRO A 675 -14.72 8.28 4.80
N THR A 676 -13.45 8.50 5.16
CA THR A 676 -12.62 7.58 5.95
C THR A 676 -12.58 7.98 7.40
N VAL A 677 -12.06 9.19 7.67
CA VAL A 677 -12.13 9.83 8.99
C VAL A 677 -13.08 11.01 8.85
N VAL A 678 -14.33 10.80 9.19
CA VAL A 678 -15.35 11.84 8.99
C VAL A 678 -15.03 13.12 9.75
N MET A 679 -15.29 14.29 9.15
CA MET A 679 -14.91 15.61 9.72
C MET A 679 -15.48 15.83 11.12
N GLN A 680 -16.51 15.09 11.53
CA GLN A 680 -17.07 15.09 12.89
C GLN A 680 -16.00 14.88 13.97
N HIS A 681 -14.95 14.10 13.70
CA HIS A 681 -13.83 13.93 14.61
C HIS A 681 -13.22 15.28 15.00
N SER A 682 -12.79 16.08 14.03
CA SER A 682 -12.21 17.40 14.28
C SER A 682 -13.20 18.36 14.93
N LEU A 683 -14.45 18.37 14.48
CA LEU A 683 -15.48 19.26 15.03
C LEU A 683 -15.81 18.95 16.50
N GLN A 684 -15.84 17.67 16.89
CA GLN A 684 -16.07 17.28 18.29
C GLN A 684 -14.86 17.63 19.17
N PHE A 685 -13.64 17.51 18.65
CA PHE A 685 -12.45 17.98 19.37
C PHE A 685 -12.51 19.50 19.60
N LEU A 686 -12.82 20.29 18.57
CA LEU A 686 -12.97 21.75 18.66
C LEU A 686 -14.06 22.16 19.66
N ASN A 687 -15.23 21.50 19.60
CA ASN A 687 -16.33 21.75 20.55
C ASN A 687 -15.88 21.52 22.02
N SER A 688 -15.12 20.46 22.25
CA SER A 688 -14.56 20.20 23.59
C SER A 688 -13.49 21.22 23.98
N ALA A 689 -12.60 21.60 23.06
CA ALA A 689 -11.55 22.59 23.27
C ALA A 689 -12.15 23.96 23.68
N ILE A 690 -13.18 24.41 22.96
CA ILE A 690 -13.91 25.66 23.29
C ILE A 690 -14.48 25.60 24.71
N LYS A 691 -15.15 24.50 25.09
CA LYS A 691 -15.73 24.33 26.43
C LYS A 691 -14.68 24.30 27.54
N LYS A 692 -13.47 23.83 27.21
CA LYS A 692 -12.35 23.70 28.15
C LYS A 692 -11.37 24.87 28.11
N GLY A 693 -11.63 25.87 27.24
CA GLY A 693 -10.85 27.12 27.13
C GLY A 693 -9.49 26.95 26.47
N THR A 694 -9.30 25.95 25.61
CA THR A 694 -8.11 25.79 24.75
C THR A 694 -8.38 26.24 23.33
N HIS A 695 -7.34 26.64 22.59
CA HIS A 695 -7.48 27.36 21.31
C HIS A 695 -6.67 26.69 20.18
N PRO A 696 -7.07 25.50 19.70
CA PRO A 696 -6.48 24.92 18.50
C PRO A 696 -6.90 25.69 17.24
N ASP A 697 -6.00 25.79 16.27
CA ASP A 697 -6.30 26.31 14.94
C ASP A 697 -6.97 25.20 14.11
N PHE A 698 -7.82 25.58 13.15
CA PHE A 698 -8.48 24.59 12.26
C PHE A 698 -8.52 25.09 10.83
N PHE A 699 -8.13 24.24 9.88
CA PHE A 699 -8.17 24.53 8.46
C PHE A 699 -8.89 23.43 7.69
N ILE A 700 -9.85 23.80 6.88
CA ILE A 700 -10.65 22.88 6.05
C ILE A 700 -10.17 22.97 4.60
N TYR A 701 -10.04 21.81 3.94
CA TYR A 701 -9.83 21.71 2.50
C TYR A 701 -11.15 21.34 1.81
N PRO A 702 -11.87 22.34 1.25
CA PRO A 702 -13.17 22.10 0.61
C PRO A 702 -13.08 21.23 -0.63
N GLY A 703 -14.03 20.30 -0.79
CA GLY A 703 -14.10 19.35 -1.91
C GLY A 703 -13.04 18.25 -1.87
N HIS A 704 -12.34 18.08 -0.74
CA HIS A 704 -11.35 17.02 -0.57
C HIS A 704 -11.85 15.93 0.39
N GLY A 705 -11.54 14.68 0.02
CA GLY A 705 -11.68 13.52 0.90
C GLY A 705 -10.54 13.41 1.91
N HIS A 706 -10.21 12.16 2.28
CA HIS A 706 -9.18 11.88 3.30
C HIS A 706 -7.77 12.37 2.94
N ASN A 707 -7.44 12.45 1.67
CA ASN A 707 -6.15 12.96 1.18
C ASN A 707 -6.37 14.07 0.15
N MET A 708 -5.61 15.15 0.26
CA MET A 708 -5.56 16.18 -0.77
C MET A 708 -4.90 15.60 -2.02
N ILE A 709 -5.39 16.00 -3.19
CA ILE A 709 -4.93 15.50 -4.49
C ILE A 709 -4.42 16.65 -5.37
N GLY A 710 -3.69 16.30 -6.42
CA GLY A 710 -3.22 17.28 -7.40
C GLY A 710 -2.30 18.35 -6.78
N HIS A 711 -2.44 19.58 -7.26
CA HIS A 711 -1.61 20.71 -6.86
C HIS A 711 -1.94 21.23 -5.44
N ASP A 712 -3.14 20.95 -4.91
CA ASP A 712 -3.52 21.37 -3.56
C ASP A 712 -2.65 20.71 -2.47
N ARG A 713 -1.94 19.63 -2.81
CA ARG A 713 -0.87 19.07 -1.96
C ARG A 713 0.25 20.07 -1.70
N ILE A 714 0.58 20.93 -2.67
CA ILE A 714 1.61 21.95 -2.50
C ILE A 714 1.13 22.97 -1.47
N HIS A 715 -0.08 23.49 -1.63
CA HIS A 715 -0.68 24.40 -0.67
C HIS A 715 -0.74 23.78 0.75
N LEU A 716 -1.12 22.50 0.87
CA LEU A 716 -1.13 21.79 2.15
C LEU A 716 0.26 21.82 2.81
N HIS A 717 1.30 21.43 2.08
CA HIS A 717 2.65 21.37 2.66
C HIS A 717 3.25 22.75 2.90
N GLU A 718 2.90 23.77 2.11
CA GLU A 718 3.23 25.18 2.40
C GLU A 718 2.57 25.63 3.70
N HIS A 719 1.29 25.33 3.90
CA HIS A 719 0.56 25.71 5.09
C HIS A 719 1.15 25.05 6.35
N ILE A 720 1.42 23.74 6.29
CA ILE A 720 2.08 23.01 7.37
C ILE A 720 3.47 23.63 7.66
N THR A 721 4.25 23.90 6.62
CA THR A 721 5.59 24.49 6.75
C THR A 721 5.54 25.84 7.44
N ARG A 722 4.66 26.75 6.98
CA ARG A 722 4.49 28.08 7.59
C ARG A 722 4.12 27.97 9.07
N TYR A 723 3.24 27.05 9.44
CA TYR A 723 2.85 26.88 10.83
C TYR A 723 4.04 26.49 11.72
N PHE A 724 4.93 25.60 11.25
CA PHE A 724 6.17 25.31 11.98
C PHE A 724 7.15 26.47 11.95
N GLU A 725 7.28 27.20 10.86
CA GLU A 725 8.16 28.37 10.78
C GLU A 725 7.70 29.51 11.70
N ASP A 726 6.42 29.72 11.84
CA ASP A 726 5.86 30.80 12.68
C ASP A 726 5.96 30.50 14.19
N PHE A 727 5.85 29.22 14.58
CA PHE A 727 5.69 28.86 15.99
C PHE A 727 6.82 27.97 16.57
N LEU A 728 7.69 27.39 15.74
CA LEU A 728 8.77 26.50 16.21
C LEU A 728 10.19 27.05 15.92
N LYS A 729 10.34 28.08 15.12
CA LYS A 729 11.65 28.72 14.83
C LYS A 729 12.23 29.49 16.01
#